data_4c2c477f40d6f63a2a3559855c66d65b
#
_entry.id   4c2c477f40d6f63a2a3559855c66d65b
#
_cell.length_a   1.000
_cell.length_b   1.000
_cell.length_c   1.000
_cell.angle_alpha   90.00
_cell.angle_beta   90.00
_cell.angle_gamma   90.00
#
_symmetry.space_group_name_H-M   'P 1'
#
loop_
_entity.id
_entity.type
_entity.pdbx_description
1 polymer ?
#
loop_
_entity_poly.entity_id
_entity_poly.type
_entity_poly.pdbx_seq_one_letter_code
_entity_poly.pdbx_strand_id
1 'polypeptide(L)'
;MNNLIVQLETVFSDIILNKDLSSALKNIKDFLAYRGITHYDDRLEEVESGYNLMKDYMSRGYKDEMRESLYFDMLRKLYTVAFDSSKNIQIANGQYYSTAAENSSKINLNEEAISEKFEGYIQDMAMISLQPDSSQRELEEKIIHEHQNYLSVLFDAIVVSPYWNEGISIKMTETLLNPTIDVSDILNLLSAITLSSTSLFDYWRFKTLYNVCLGSSDENVKQRAFVGWAFMLNTYGITLFKEAKNMFAEALDANSDLRRQFYELQLQVIYCSDAEQDNENIQKNIMPDLLRNGNFKITRSGILEQEDDSVSDAINSDDDDKKMEQMEQSFNKMMDMQKQGSDIYFGGFSQMKRFPFFLKISNWFAPFDIDSPYLTSVKAKLGNIKLLDSLYKSTSFCDSDKYSFAFAIISILDQIPDNMREVMNSADFFGMAYDDTNSHTSTYIRRRYLQDLYRFFKLNHYRSEFNSPFIEAQFVDKKIMLLSDFISYEEFSNDILSLAKFSLKHQRWNLLNALLSHFKLTDALVKEKLDYESLKLHYYLKGALLMHRHMYNEACEAYKSLLVLDDSQRMGLDRKLLNFNPATEFIDSPVASIIFENSKESVLKSYALAALRSGDNSLATKCYQILSEKNDAFKYKLYHALALIGVGDVDSALSILFSLDIQNDDANVKRTIAWALLVKADYEKSERYYDKLILSDTIVADDYLNAGYCKWILNKNSEAVISFKNWMSIKKTDDSLREAFNSDHNILNAAGISNIDMKLMIDIVNE
;
A
#
# COMPACT_ATOMS: atom_id res chain seq x y z
N MET A 1 -15.93 21.99 -19.67
CA MET A 1 -15.85 20.74 -18.88
C MET A 1 -15.29 21.00 -17.48
N ASN A 2 -14.07 21.50 -17.31
CA ASN A 2 -13.50 21.77 -15.98
C ASN A 2 -14.34 22.67 -15.07
N ASN A 3 -15.04 23.66 -15.60
CA ASN A 3 -15.84 24.59 -14.81
C ASN A 3 -17.05 23.93 -14.11
N LEU A 4 -17.73 22.96 -14.76
CA LEU A 4 -18.89 22.26 -14.19
C LEU A 4 -18.48 21.30 -13.06
N ILE A 5 -17.35 20.60 -13.22
CA ILE A 5 -16.83 19.71 -12.18
C ILE A 5 -16.44 20.53 -10.95
N VAL A 6 -15.74 21.67 -11.15
CA VAL A 6 -15.34 22.58 -10.07
C VAL A 6 -16.54 23.17 -9.34
N GLN A 7 -17.63 23.54 -10.07
CA GLN A 7 -18.85 24.02 -9.45
C GLN A 7 -19.50 22.96 -8.57
N LEU A 8 -19.59 21.72 -9.05
CA LEU A 8 -20.17 20.63 -8.27
C LEU A 8 -19.29 20.22 -7.08
N GLU A 9 -17.96 20.27 -7.22
CA GLU A 9 -17.01 20.10 -6.10
C GLU A 9 -17.22 21.17 -5.02
N THR A 10 -17.51 22.42 -5.42
CA THR A 10 -17.85 23.50 -4.48
C THR A 10 -19.13 23.16 -3.71
N VAL A 11 -20.18 22.67 -4.40
CA VAL A 11 -21.44 22.24 -3.76
C VAL A 11 -21.17 21.12 -2.74
N PHE A 12 -20.40 20.11 -3.12
CA PHE A 12 -20.03 19.03 -2.20
C PHE A 12 -19.22 19.55 -1.00
N SER A 13 -18.28 20.47 -1.22
CA SER A 13 -17.52 21.09 -0.13
C SER A 13 -18.42 21.84 0.85
N ASP A 14 -19.40 22.61 0.34
CA ASP A 14 -20.34 23.32 1.19
C ASP A 14 -21.23 22.38 2.00
N ILE A 15 -21.68 21.27 1.40
CA ILE A 15 -22.52 20.28 2.07
C ILE A 15 -21.73 19.48 3.12
N ILE A 16 -20.55 18.97 2.76
CA ILE A 16 -19.84 17.95 3.53
C ILE A 16 -18.85 18.56 4.51
N LEU A 17 -18.00 19.51 4.05
CA LEU A 17 -16.93 20.10 4.83
C LEU A 17 -17.42 21.31 5.63
N ASN A 18 -18.03 22.29 4.95
CA ASN A 18 -18.48 23.52 5.56
C ASN A 18 -19.80 23.35 6.32
N LYS A 19 -20.63 22.36 5.92
CA LYS A 19 -21.98 22.14 6.42
C LYS A 19 -22.83 23.43 6.34
N ASP A 20 -22.62 24.22 5.29
CA ASP A 20 -23.28 25.48 5.03
C ASP A 20 -24.47 25.28 4.07
N LEU A 21 -25.65 25.10 4.63
CA LEU A 21 -26.86 24.85 3.89
C LEU A 21 -27.24 26.02 2.95
N SER A 22 -26.93 27.26 3.35
CA SER A 22 -27.28 28.47 2.56
C SER A 22 -26.43 28.51 1.28
N SER A 23 -25.14 28.37 1.41
CA SER A 23 -24.20 28.35 0.28
C SER A 23 -24.43 27.16 -0.62
N ALA A 24 -24.61 25.95 -0.02
CA ALA A 24 -24.91 24.73 -0.76
C ALA A 24 -26.19 24.85 -1.60
N LEU A 25 -27.30 25.38 -1.01
CA LEU A 25 -28.57 25.58 -1.70
C LEU A 25 -28.45 26.57 -2.86
N LYS A 26 -27.75 27.68 -2.65
CA LYS A 26 -27.49 28.66 -3.70
C LYS A 26 -26.68 28.04 -4.84
N ASN A 27 -25.53 27.43 -4.51
CA ASN A 27 -24.61 26.91 -5.51
C ASN A 27 -25.23 25.75 -6.32
N ILE A 28 -26.03 24.87 -5.70
CA ILE A 28 -26.72 23.79 -6.43
C ILE A 28 -27.82 24.35 -7.34
N LYS A 29 -28.56 25.37 -6.92
CA LYS A 29 -29.56 26.05 -7.76
C LYS A 29 -28.93 26.73 -8.97
N ASP A 30 -27.83 27.46 -8.76
CA ASP A 30 -27.08 28.11 -9.83
C ASP A 30 -26.51 27.05 -10.83
N PHE A 31 -26.01 25.93 -10.33
CA PHE A 31 -25.53 24.81 -11.14
C PHE A 31 -26.66 24.20 -12.01
N LEU A 32 -27.79 23.86 -11.41
CA LEU A 32 -28.94 23.25 -12.12
C LEU A 32 -29.59 24.23 -13.14
N ALA A 33 -29.70 25.49 -12.77
CA ALA A 33 -30.23 26.54 -13.67
C ALA A 33 -29.29 26.69 -14.91
N TYR A 34 -27.98 26.69 -14.71
CA TYR A 34 -27.00 26.75 -15.80
C TYR A 34 -27.15 25.57 -16.77
N ARG A 35 -27.60 24.41 -16.26
CA ARG A 35 -27.82 23.17 -17.05
C ARG A 35 -29.24 23.06 -17.61
N GLY A 36 -30.16 23.92 -17.23
CA GLY A 36 -31.57 23.82 -17.60
C GLY A 36 -32.28 22.61 -16.99
N ILE A 37 -31.82 22.14 -15.82
CA ILE A 37 -32.37 20.98 -15.12
C ILE A 37 -33.39 21.48 -14.10
N THR A 38 -34.68 21.11 -14.24
CA THR A 38 -35.78 21.58 -13.41
C THR A 38 -36.48 20.50 -12.57
N HIS A 39 -36.17 19.21 -12.83
CA HIS A 39 -36.86 18.11 -12.13
C HIS A 39 -36.53 17.97 -10.64
N TYR A 40 -35.58 18.76 -10.12
CA TYR A 40 -35.26 18.84 -8.69
C TYR A 40 -35.86 20.08 -8.00
N ASP A 41 -36.56 20.97 -8.73
CA ASP A 41 -37.01 22.25 -8.20
C ASP A 41 -37.90 22.07 -6.96
N ASP A 42 -38.84 21.14 -6.97
CA ASP A 42 -39.72 20.84 -5.83
C ASP A 42 -38.92 20.45 -4.57
N ARG A 43 -37.87 19.62 -4.73
CA ARG A 43 -37.02 19.24 -3.60
C ARG A 43 -36.18 20.39 -3.05
N LEU A 44 -35.72 21.27 -3.94
CA LEU A 44 -34.95 22.45 -3.55
C LEU A 44 -35.84 23.47 -2.86
N GLU A 45 -37.09 23.64 -3.31
CA GLU A 45 -38.10 24.52 -2.67
C GLU A 45 -38.48 23.98 -1.29
N GLU A 46 -38.64 22.67 -1.12
CA GLU A 46 -38.85 22.05 0.19
C GLU A 46 -37.73 22.37 1.16
N VAL A 47 -36.47 22.18 0.74
CA VAL A 47 -35.30 22.51 1.56
C VAL A 47 -35.22 23.99 1.90
N GLU A 48 -35.44 24.88 0.92
CA GLU A 48 -35.45 26.33 1.11
C GLU A 48 -36.50 26.78 2.09
N SER A 49 -37.75 26.29 1.92
CA SER A 49 -38.86 26.58 2.80
C SER A 49 -38.58 26.10 4.23
N GLY A 50 -38.11 24.88 4.40
CA GLY A 50 -37.71 24.34 5.69
C GLY A 50 -36.64 25.17 6.36
N TYR A 51 -35.60 25.57 5.60
CA TYR A 51 -34.49 26.38 6.11
C TYR A 51 -34.98 27.82 6.50
N ASN A 52 -35.83 28.42 5.71
CA ASN A 52 -36.40 29.73 6.03
C ASN A 52 -37.28 29.67 7.28
N LEU A 53 -38.10 28.63 7.45
CA LEU A 53 -38.86 28.38 8.64
C LEU A 53 -37.97 28.21 9.88
N MET A 54 -36.88 27.45 9.76
CA MET A 54 -35.90 27.26 10.85
C MET A 54 -35.27 28.59 11.28
N LYS A 55 -34.88 29.45 10.31
CA LYS A 55 -34.37 30.80 10.59
C LYS A 55 -35.43 31.69 11.32
N ASP A 56 -36.69 31.66 10.88
CA ASP A 56 -37.78 32.41 11.50
C ASP A 56 -38.00 31.96 12.97
N TYR A 57 -38.08 30.65 13.23
CA TYR A 57 -38.19 30.11 14.59
C TYR A 57 -37.00 30.54 15.47
N MET A 58 -35.79 30.48 14.93
CA MET A 58 -34.58 30.89 15.66
C MET A 58 -34.60 32.39 15.95
N SER A 59 -35.04 33.24 14.99
CA SER A 59 -35.11 34.70 15.17
C SER A 59 -36.13 35.11 16.23
N ARG A 60 -37.20 34.31 16.42
CA ARG A 60 -38.21 34.49 17.47
C ARG A 60 -37.80 33.92 18.83
N GLY A 61 -36.58 33.35 18.94
CA GLY A 61 -36.04 32.85 20.20
C GLY A 61 -36.54 31.47 20.61
N TYR A 62 -37.22 30.74 19.75
CA TYR A 62 -37.64 29.37 20.06
C TYR A 62 -36.45 28.43 20.13
N LYS A 63 -36.40 27.64 21.21
CA LYS A 63 -35.45 26.52 21.35
C LYS A 63 -36.07 25.27 20.71
N ASP A 64 -35.37 24.68 19.78
CA ASP A 64 -35.76 23.44 19.10
C ASP A 64 -34.64 22.41 19.23
N GLU A 65 -34.95 21.35 19.96
CA GLU A 65 -34.00 20.23 20.20
C GLU A 65 -33.72 19.44 18.92
N MET A 66 -34.65 19.42 17.98
CA MET A 66 -34.52 18.74 16.70
C MET A 66 -33.84 19.57 15.60
N ARG A 67 -33.47 20.82 15.90
CA ARG A 67 -32.89 21.75 14.91
C ARG A 67 -31.68 21.19 14.21
N GLU A 68 -30.78 20.62 14.95
CA GLU A 68 -29.55 20.00 14.36
C GLU A 68 -29.90 18.84 13.44
N SER A 69 -30.77 17.94 13.86
CA SER A 69 -31.19 16.80 13.05
C SER A 69 -31.87 17.25 11.75
N LEU A 70 -32.82 18.19 11.85
CA LEU A 70 -33.51 18.75 10.68
C LEU A 70 -32.55 19.47 9.72
N TYR A 71 -31.53 20.14 10.25
CA TYR A 71 -30.49 20.78 9.44
C TYR A 71 -29.69 19.77 8.65
N PHE A 72 -29.26 18.68 9.31
CA PHE A 72 -28.57 17.59 8.63
C PHE A 72 -29.42 16.85 7.61
N ASP A 73 -30.73 16.70 7.86
CA ASP A 73 -31.66 16.09 6.91
C ASP A 73 -31.79 16.94 5.64
N MET A 74 -31.80 18.27 5.80
CA MET A 74 -31.80 19.19 4.64
C MET A 74 -30.49 19.11 3.87
N LEU A 75 -29.31 19.02 4.56
CA LEU A 75 -28.03 18.80 3.90
C LEU A 75 -27.99 17.48 3.13
N ARG A 76 -28.56 16.41 3.69
CA ARG A 76 -28.67 15.10 3.02
C ARG A 76 -29.56 15.18 1.78
N LYS A 77 -30.66 15.91 1.82
CA LYS A 77 -31.49 16.14 0.63
C LYS A 77 -30.72 16.86 -0.48
N LEU A 78 -29.93 17.89 -0.14
CA LEU A 78 -29.07 18.56 -1.13
C LEU A 78 -27.97 17.62 -1.63
N TYR A 79 -27.41 16.79 -0.74
CA TYR A 79 -26.39 15.79 -1.10
C TYR A 79 -26.93 14.80 -2.15
N THR A 80 -28.15 14.29 -2.01
CA THR A 80 -28.74 13.38 -3.01
C THR A 80 -28.91 14.06 -4.37
N VAL A 81 -29.30 15.32 -4.42
CA VAL A 81 -29.40 16.10 -5.69
C VAL A 81 -28.00 16.28 -6.31
N ALA A 82 -27.00 16.61 -5.50
CA ALA A 82 -25.62 16.73 -5.96
C ALA A 82 -25.05 15.39 -6.46
N PHE A 83 -25.37 14.28 -5.76
CA PHE A 83 -24.98 12.91 -6.16
C PHE A 83 -25.56 12.56 -7.55
N ASP A 84 -26.87 12.74 -7.74
CA ASP A 84 -27.53 12.46 -9.01
C ASP A 84 -27.00 13.36 -10.13
N SER A 85 -26.69 14.62 -9.81
CA SER A 85 -26.08 15.56 -10.75
C SER A 85 -24.68 15.11 -11.17
N SER A 86 -23.90 14.55 -10.23
CA SER A 86 -22.57 13.96 -10.52
C SER A 86 -22.70 12.74 -11.43
N LYS A 87 -23.65 11.85 -11.18
CA LYS A 87 -23.95 10.70 -12.06
C LYS A 87 -24.33 11.14 -13.47
N ASN A 88 -25.19 12.14 -13.60
CA ASN A 88 -25.58 12.68 -14.89
C ASN A 88 -24.39 13.28 -15.66
N ILE A 89 -23.42 13.89 -14.96
CA ILE A 89 -22.17 14.35 -15.59
C ILE A 89 -21.32 13.18 -16.05
N GLN A 90 -21.20 12.12 -15.25
CA GLN A 90 -20.47 10.90 -15.62
C GLN A 90 -21.08 10.25 -16.86
N ILE A 91 -22.41 10.12 -16.91
CA ILE A 91 -23.14 9.57 -18.06
C ILE A 91 -22.93 10.44 -19.32
N ALA A 92 -22.97 11.75 -19.18
CA ALA A 92 -22.80 12.66 -20.31
C ALA A 92 -21.38 12.72 -20.87
N ASN A 93 -20.35 12.40 -20.06
CA ASN A 93 -18.95 12.59 -20.43
C ASN A 93 -18.14 11.28 -20.49
N GLY A 94 -18.55 10.22 -19.80
CA GLY A 94 -17.90 8.93 -19.79
C GLY A 94 -18.32 8.05 -20.97
N GLN A 95 -17.39 7.38 -21.59
CA GLN A 95 -17.71 6.47 -22.69
C GLN A 95 -18.44 5.23 -22.19
N TYR A 96 -17.95 4.61 -21.11
CA TYR A 96 -18.64 3.48 -20.50
C TYR A 96 -19.98 3.88 -19.91
N TYR A 97 -20.01 4.95 -19.10
CA TYR A 97 -21.24 5.39 -18.42
C TYR A 97 -22.36 5.75 -19.42
N SER A 98 -22.02 6.39 -20.56
CA SER A 98 -22.99 6.70 -21.60
C SER A 98 -23.56 5.43 -22.23
N THR A 99 -22.69 4.50 -22.64
CA THR A 99 -23.09 3.22 -23.24
C THR A 99 -23.92 2.38 -22.27
N ALA A 100 -23.49 2.30 -21.01
CA ALA A 100 -24.18 1.55 -19.97
C ALA A 100 -25.58 2.12 -19.68
N ALA A 101 -25.71 3.44 -19.62
CA ALA A 101 -27.00 4.10 -19.43
C ALA A 101 -27.97 3.85 -20.59
N GLU A 102 -27.46 3.85 -21.81
CA GLU A 102 -28.24 3.54 -23.03
C GLU A 102 -28.71 2.09 -23.03
N ASN A 103 -27.80 1.14 -22.79
CA ASN A 103 -28.08 -0.29 -22.76
C ASN A 103 -29.09 -0.66 -21.66
N SER A 104 -28.98 -0.03 -20.49
CA SER A 104 -29.78 -0.36 -19.32
C SER A 104 -31.05 0.52 -19.16
N SER A 105 -31.38 1.35 -20.15
CA SER A 105 -32.50 2.33 -20.08
C SER A 105 -33.85 1.69 -19.81
N LYS A 106 -34.04 0.40 -20.07
CA LYS A 106 -35.30 -0.35 -19.84
C LYS A 106 -35.33 -1.04 -18.46
N ILE A 107 -34.24 -1.05 -17.71
CA ILE A 107 -34.19 -1.67 -16.39
C ILE A 107 -34.62 -0.64 -15.33
N ASN A 108 -35.62 -1.00 -14.55
CA ASN A 108 -36.05 -0.24 -13.39
C ASN A 108 -35.77 -1.02 -12.10
N LEU A 109 -34.79 -0.58 -11.32
CA LEU A 109 -34.37 -1.25 -10.08
C LEU A 109 -35.46 -1.25 -8.97
N ASN A 110 -36.50 -0.45 -9.12
CA ASN A 110 -37.67 -0.43 -8.20
C ASN A 110 -38.74 -1.50 -8.54
N GLU A 111 -38.64 -2.14 -9.69
CA GLU A 111 -39.64 -3.13 -10.11
C GLU A 111 -39.36 -4.52 -9.51
N GLU A 112 -40.42 -5.29 -9.27
CA GLU A 112 -40.34 -6.69 -8.83
C GLU A 112 -39.84 -7.64 -9.93
N ALA A 113 -39.85 -7.17 -11.17
CA ALA A 113 -39.44 -7.94 -12.36
C ALA A 113 -38.00 -8.50 -12.32
N ILE A 114 -37.11 -8.00 -11.43
CA ILE A 114 -35.75 -8.52 -11.30
C ILE A 114 -35.75 -9.93 -10.74
N SER A 115 -36.45 -10.18 -9.62
CA SER A 115 -36.57 -11.52 -9.03
C SER A 115 -37.30 -12.48 -9.98
N GLU A 116 -38.37 -12.03 -10.64
CA GLU A 116 -39.10 -12.82 -11.63
C GLU A 116 -38.23 -13.29 -12.79
N LYS A 117 -37.26 -12.47 -13.22
CA LYS A 117 -36.33 -12.84 -14.29
C LYS A 117 -35.35 -13.93 -13.88
N PHE A 118 -34.84 -13.88 -12.64
CA PHE A 118 -33.99 -14.94 -12.11
C PHE A 118 -34.76 -16.24 -11.88
N GLU A 119 -35.98 -16.16 -11.35
CA GLU A 119 -36.86 -17.33 -11.16
C GLU A 119 -37.28 -17.93 -12.50
N GLY A 120 -37.59 -17.10 -13.51
CA GLY A 120 -37.88 -17.54 -14.86
C GLY A 120 -36.73 -18.32 -15.50
N TYR A 121 -35.49 -17.81 -15.34
CA TYR A 121 -34.28 -18.53 -15.81
C TYR A 121 -34.15 -19.92 -15.19
N ILE A 122 -34.35 -20.03 -13.86
CA ILE A 122 -34.30 -21.32 -13.16
C ILE A 122 -35.37 -22.27 -13.66
N GLN A 123 -36.59 -21.76 -13.88
CA GLN A 123 -37.70 -22.54 -14.44
C GLN A 123 -37.42 -23.02 -15.85
N ASP A 124 -36.89 -22.12 -16.72
CA ASP A 124 -36.54 -22.45 -18.10
C ASP A 124 -35.43 -23.50 -18.14
N MET A 125 -34.39 -23.40 -17.30
CA MET A 125 -33.34 -24.42 -17.19
C MET A 125 -33.88 -25.76 -16.71
N ALA A 126 -34.78 -25.78 -15.74
CA ALA A 126 -35.43 -27.02 -15.26
C ALA A 126 -36.29 -27.67 -16.36
N MET A 127 -36.91 -26.91 -17.24
CA MET A 127 -37.75 -27.38 -18.33
C MET A 127 -36.96 -28.01 -19.47
N ILE A 128 -35.64 -27.71 -19.61
CA ILE A 128 -34.78 -28.30 -20.65
C ILE A 128 -34.76 -29.84 -20.57
N SER A 129 -34.67 -30.37 -19.36
CA SER A 129 -34.63 -31.81 -19.11
C SER A 129 -35.86 -32.57 -19.63
N LEU A 130 -36.95 -31.84 -19.92
CA LEU A 130 -38.19 -32.40 -20.48
C LEU A 130 -38.24 -32.35 -22.00
N GLN A 131 -37.25 -31.76 -22.68
CA GLN A 131 -37.19 -31.62 -24.14
C GLN A 131 -36.48 -32.84 -24.75
N PRO A 132 -36.67 -33.12 -26.06
CA PRO A 132 -35.95 -34.16 -26.76
C PRO A 132 -34.43 -33.87 -26.79
N ASP A 133 -33.60 -34.90 -26.62
CA ASP A 133 -32.12 -34.79 -26.55
C ASP A 133 -31.48 -34.00 -27.70
N SER A 134 -32.09 -34.08 -28.91
CA SER A 134 -31.58 -33.40 -30.08
C SER A 134 -31.69 -31.86 -30.05
N SER A 135 -32.53 -31.29 -29.20
CA SER A 135 -32.79 -29.85 -29.09
C SER A 135 -32.35 -29.28 -27.74
N GLN A 136 -32.02 -30.12 -26.76
CA GLN A 136 -31.67 -29.69 -25.42
C GLN A 136 -30.48 -28.73 -25.43
N ARG A 137 -29.40 -29.12 -26.07
CA ARG A 137 -28.14 -28.33 -26.06
C ARG A 137 -28.30 -26.94 -26.71
N GLU A 138 -29.00 -26.84 -27.83
CA GLU A 138 -29.21 -25.55 -28.51
C GLU A 138 -30.10 -24.62 -27.68
N LEU A 139 -31.12 -25.19 -27.04
CA LEU A 139 -32.03 -24.45 -26.17
C LEU A 139 -31.32 -23.97 -24.88
N GLU A 140 -30.51 -24.85 -24.25
CA GLU A 140 -29.68 -24.54 -23.12
C GLU A 140 -28.72 -23.38 -23.40
N GLU A 141 -27.93 -23.48 -24.49
CA GLU A 141 -27.01 -22.42 -24.91
C GLU A 141 -27.74 -21.09 -25.14
N LYS A 142 -28.95 -21.12 -25.70
CA LYS A 142 -29.77 -19.92 -25.91
C LYS A 142 -30.23 -19.30 -24.59
N ILE A 143 -30.78 -20.10 -23.68
CA ILE A 143 -31.32 -19.62 -22.38
C ILE A 143 -30.18 -19.04 -21.54
N ILE A 144 -29.03 -19.71 -21.48
CA ILE A 144 -27.84 -19.21 -20.76
C ILE A 144 -27.36 -17.89 -21.39
N HIS A 145 -27.32 -17.78 -22.72
CA HIS A 145 -26.90 -16.56 -23.38
C HIS A 145 -27.84 -15.38 -23.09
N GLU A 146 -29.16 -15.61 -23.12
CA GLU A 146 -30.15 -14.59 -22.79
C GLU A 146 -30.01 -14.14 -21.32
N HIS A 147 -29.81 -15.07 -20.41
CA HIS A 147 -29.57 -14.78 -18.99
C HIS A 147 -28.31 -13.94 -18.75
N GLN A 148 -27.18 -14.33 -19.37
CA GLN A 148 -25.92 -13.59 -19.25
C GLN A 148 -26.01 -12.19 -19.85
N ASN A 149 -26.76 -12.01 -20.94
CA ASN A 149 -27.01 -10.70 -21.48
C ASN A 149 -27.85 -9.85 -20.53
N TYR A 150 -28.90 -10.42 -19.92
CA TYR A 150 -29.70 -9.74 -18.92
C TYR A 150 -28.88 -9.36 -17.70
N LEU A 151 -28.05 -10.26 -17.17
CA LEU A 151 -27.16 -10.01 -16.04
C LEU A 151 -26.16 -8.88 -16.34
N SER A 152 -25.59 -8.85 -17.54
CA SER A 152 -24.70 -7.76 -17.98
C SER A 152 -25.41 -6.41 -18.03
N VAL A 153 -26.66 -6.37 -18.53
CA VAL A 153 -27.46 -5.14 -18.61
C VAL A 153 -27.89 -4.69 -17.20
N LEU A 154 -28.23 -5.63 -16.32
CA LEU A 154 -28.55 -5.32 -14.92
C LEU A 154 -27.32 -4.80 -14.16
N PHE A 155 -26.15 -5.37 -14.41
CA PHE A 155 -24.86 -4.87 -13.89
C PHE A 155 -24.67 -3.40 -14.27
N ASP A 156 -24.81 -3.09 -15.58
CA ASP A 156 -24.70 -1.73 -16.09
C ASP A 156 -25.76 -0.79 -15.44
N ALA A 157 -27.00 -1.26 -15.30
CA ALA A 157 -28.07 -0.49 -14.63
C ALA A 157 -27.69 -0.12 -13.19
N ILE A 158 -27.12 -1.04 -12.41
CA ILE A 158 -26.66 -0.80 -11.05
C ILE A 158 -25.52 0.24 -11.03
N VAL A 159 -24.55 0.12 -11.93
CA VAL A 159 -23.39 1.02 -11.97
C VAL A 159 -23.79 2.45 -12.31
N VAL A 160 -24.73 2.65 -13.24
CA VAL A 160 -25.15 3.99 -13.66
C VAL A 160 -26.31 4.55 -12.83
N SER A 161 -26.90 3.76 -11.92
CA SER A 161 -28.07 4.18 -11.15
C SER A 161 -27.79 5.42 -10.29
N PRO A 162 -28.78 6.32 -10.12
CA PRO A 162 -28.70 7.45 -9.24
C PRO A 162 -28.60 7.03 -7.77
N TYR A 163 -28.67 7.98 -6.85
CA TYR A 163 -28.74 7.69 -5.40
C TYR A 163 -29.93 6.78 -5.10
N TRP A 164 -29.68 5.67 -4.41
CA TRP A 164 -30.72 4.69 -4.11
C TRP A 164 -31.73 5.22 -3.08
N ASN A 165 -32.89 4.63 -3.07
CA ASN A 165 -33.89 4.79 -2.03
C ASN A 165 -34.08 3.52 -1.21
N GLU A 166 -34.87 3.57 -0.15
CA GLU A 166 -35.12 2.43 0.72
C GLU A 166 -35.74 1.24 -0.03
N GLY A 167 -36.66 1.49 -0.96
CA GLY A 167 -37.32 0.46 -1.76
C GLY A 167 -36.32 -0.35 -2.60
N ILE A 168 -35.40 0.32 -3.28
CA ILE A 168 -34.32 -0.35 -4.04
C ILE A 168 -33.43 -1.19 -3.10
N SER A 169 -33.05 -0.62 -1.95
CA SER A 169 -32.19 -1.28 -0.98
C SER A 169 -32.84 -2.58 -0.43
N ILE A 170 -34.12 -2.53 -0.08
CA ILE A 170 -34.85 -3.70 0.41
C ILE A 170 -34.91 -4.79 -0.66
N LYS A 171 -35.41 -4.45 -1.86
CA LYS A 171 -35.56 -5.39 -2.97
C LYS A 171 -34.22 -6.01 -3.39
N MET A 172 -33.18 -5.18 -3.49
CA MET A 172 -31.84 -5.70 -3.84
C MET A 172 -31.28 -6.59 -2.74
N THR A 173 -31.52 -6.27 -1.46
CA THR A 173 -31.11 -7.14 -0.34
C THR A 173 -31.84 -8.47 -0.39
N GLU A 174 -33.15 -8.48 -0.64
CA GLU A 174 -33.94 -9.71 -0.79
C GLU A 174 -33.44 -10.55 -1.96
N THR A 175 -33.17 -9.93 -3.12
CA THR A 175 -32.60 -10.61 -4.29
C THR A 175 -31.26 -11.25 -3.97
N LEU A 176 -30.34 -10.51 -3.34
CA LEU A 176 -28.97 -10.97 -3.03
C LEU A 176 -28.93 -12.02 -1.91
N LEU A 177 -29.95 -12.11 -1.09
CA LEU A 177 -30.10 -13.14 -0.04
C LEU A 177 -31.02 -14.31 -0.45
N ASN A 178 -31.58 -14.27 -1.65
CA ASN A 178 -32.47 -15.33 -2.12
C ASN A 178 -31.67 -16.62 -2.43
N PRO A 179 -31.93 -17.72 -1.71
CA PRO A 179 -31.16 -18.98 -1.86
C PRO A 179 -31.42 -19.70 -3.19
N THR A 180 -32.41 -19.27 -3.97
CA THR A 180 -32.72 -19.88 -5.28
C THR A 180 -31.89 -19.27 -6.41
N ILE A 181 -31.32 -18.07 -6.22
CA ILE A 181 -30.48 -17.42 -7.23
C ILE A 181 -29.06 -17.99 -7.18
N ASP A 182 -28.47 -18.21 -8.35
CA ASP A 182 -27.10 -18.72 -8.46
C ASP A 182 -26.09 -17.77 -7.76
N VAL A 183 -25.18 -18.35 -7.01
CA VAL A 183 -24.14 -17.61 -6.27
C VAL A 183 -23.28 -16.76 -7.21
N SER A 184 -22.99 -17.24 -8.43
CA SER A 184 -22.20 -16.49 -9.43
C SER A 184 -22.90 -15.20 -9.88
N ASP A 185 -24.21 -15.23 -10.02
CA ASP A 185 -25.00 -14.04 -10.34
C ASP A 185 -24.99 -13.03 -9.19
N ILE A 186 -25.21 -13.51 -7.96
CA ILE A 186 -25.12 -12.68 -6.75
C ILE A 186 -23.75 -12.02 -6.64
N LEU A 187 -22.67 -12.75 -6.84
CA LEU A 187 -21.31 -12.23 -6.79
C LEU A 187 -21.06 -11.15 -7.86
N ASN A 188 -21.61 -11.33 -9.05
CA ASN A 188 -21.51 -10.34 -10.12
C ASN A 188 -22.26 -9.04 -9.75
N LEU A 189 -23.50 -9.15 -9.25
CA LEU A 189 -24.28 -7.98 -8.82
C LEU A 189 -23.65 -7.23 -7.64
N LEU A 190 -23.06 -7.95 -6.66
CA LEU A 190 -22.30 -7.33 -5.57
C LEU A 190 -21.11 -6.52 -6.08
N SER A 191 -20.47 -6.97 -7.17
CA SER A 191 -19.39 -6.22 -7.79
C SER A 191 -19.87 -4.95 -8.49
N ALA A 192 -21.06 -4.98 -9.11
CA ALA A 192 -21.68 -3.77 -9.66
C ALA A 192 -21.99 -2.74 -8.57
N ILE A 193 -22.54 -3.18 -7.43
CA ILE A 193 -22.79 -2.31 -6.28
C ILE A 193 -21.48 -1.75 -5.75
N THR A 194 -20.46 -2.57 -5.60
CA THR A 194 -19.13 -2.14 -5.14
C THR A 194 -18.53 -1.08 -6.05
N LEU A 195 -18.51 -1.28 -7.37
CA LEU A 195 -17.99 -0.31 -8.34
C LEU A 195 -18.74 1.01 -8.33
N SER A 196 -20.08 0.96 -8.21
CA SER A 196 -20.93 2.17 -8.16
C SER A 196 -20.71 2.98 -6.89
N SER A 197 -20.10 2.38 -5.85
CA SER A 197 -19.98 2.92 -4.50
C SER A 197 -18.57 3.40 -4.14
N THR A 198 -17.60 3.42 -5.07
CA THR A 198 -16.20 3.76 -4.77
C THR A 198 -15.88 5.26 -4.69
N SER A 199 -16.80 6.14 -5.09
CA SER A 199 -16.58 7.58 -5.22
C SER A 199 -17.34 8.39 -4.17
N LEU A 200 -18.66 8.34 -4.23
CA LEU A 200 -19.57 9.08 -3.37
C LEU A 200 -20.34 8.12 -2.47
N PHE A 201 -20.59 8.53 -1.24
CA PHE A 201 -21.31 7.71 -0.28
C PHE A 201 -22.79 7.61 -0.62
N ASP A 202 -23.33 6.40 -0.65
CA ASP A 202 -24.75 6.11 -0.76
C ASP A 202 -25.19 5.25 0.43
N TYR A 203 -26.01 5.82 1.30
CA TYR A 203 -26.46 5.14 2.52
C TYR A 203 -27.23 3.85 2.25
N TRP A 204 -28.02 3.80 1.18
CA TRP A 204 -28.85 2.63 0.90
C TRP A 204 -28.04 1.50 0.27
N ARG A 205 -27.04 1.80 -0.55
CA ARG A 205 -26.04 0.80 -1.02
C ARG A 205 -25.21 0.29 0.15
N PHE A 206 -24.78 1.18 1.05
CA PHE A 206 -24.06 0.79 2.27
C PHE A 206 -24.89 -0.17 3.12
N LYS A 207 -26.18 0.13 3.36
CA LYS A 207 -27.11 -0.70 4.12
C LYS A 207 -27.35 -2.05 3.44
N THR A 208 -27.48 -2.08 2.11
CA THR A 208 -27.61 -3.32 1.34
C THR A 208 -26.38 -4.23 1.53
N LEU A 209 -25.17 -3.69 1.31
CA LEU A 209 -23.92 -4.48 1.49
C LEU A 209 -23.75 -4.94 2.92
N TYR A 210 -24.08 -4.12 3.91
CA TYR A 210 -24.08 -4.49 5.33
C TYR A 210 -25.03 -5.66 5.61
N ASN A 211 -26.29 -5.58 5.16
CA ASN A 211 -27.29 -6.61 5.39
C ASN A 211 -26.90 -7.94 4.72
N VAL A 212 -26.36 -7.88 3.50
CA VAL A 212 -25.89 -9.10 2.79
C VAL A 212 -24.66 -9.68 3.46
N CYS A 213 -23.73 -8.86 3.91
CA CYS A 213 -22.54 -9.32 4.64
C CYS A 213 -22.91 -10.10 5.92
N LEU A 214 -23.89 -9.63 6.67
CA LEU A 214 -24.31 -10.27 7.91
C LEU A 214 -25.34 -11.40 7.70
N GLY A 215 -26.17 -11.30 6.67
CA GLY A 215 -27.34 -12.17 6.45
C GLY A 215 -27.06 -13.40 5.58
N SER A 216 -26.05 -13.38 4.71
CA SER A 216 -25.76 -14.49 3.81
C SER A 216 -25.21 -15.71 4.58
N SER A 217 -25.55 -16.90 4.11
CA SER A 217 -24.93 -18.16 4.55
C SER A 217 -23.71 -18.57 3.73
N ASP A 218 -23.60 -18.08 2.49
CA ASP A 218 -22.48 -18.35 1.59
C ASP A 218 -21.29 -17.42 1.89
N GLU A 219 -20.11 -18.02 2.07
CA GLU A 219 -18.91 -17.27 2.47
C GLU A 219 -18.37 -16.38 1.33
N ASN A 220 -18.50 -16.77 0.05
CA ASN A 220 -18.08 -15.93 -1.06
C ASN A 220 -18.94 -14.67 -1.14
N VAL A 221 -20.26 -14.82 -0.95
CA VAL A 221 -21.22 -13.70 -0.92
C VAL A 221 -20.90 -12.76 0.24
N LYS A 222 -20.72 -13.31 1.47
CA LYS A 222 -20.33 -12.53 2.65
C LYS A 222 -19.07 -11.70 2.38
N GLN A 223 -18.02 -12.36 1.91
CA GLN A 223 -16.73 -11.72 1.76
C GLN A 223 -16.72 -10.67 0.65
N ARG A 224 -17.45 -10.90 -0.45
CA ARG A 224 -17.58 -9.90 -1.52
C ARG A 224 -18.40 -8.69 -1.07
N ALA A 225 -19.49 -8.90 -0.35
CA ALA A 225 -20.27 -7.83 0.28
C ALA A 225 -19.45 -7.06 1.31
N PHE A 226 -18.65 -7.77 2.14
CA PHE A 226 -17.77 -7.17 3.14
C PHE A 226 -16.71 -6.24 2.51
N VAL A 227 -16.05 -6.65 1.43
CA VAL A 227 -15.09 -5.81 0.71
C VAL A 227 -15.75 -4.54 0.18
N GLY A 228 -16.91 -4.66 -0.47
CA GLY A 228 -17.66 -3.50 -0.97
C GLY A 228 -18.08 -2.55 0.15
N TRP A 229 -18.60 -3.10 1.24
CA TRP A 229 -19.02 -2.33 2.42
C TRP A 229 -17.85 -1.58 3.07
N ALA A 230 -16.70 -2.26 3.25
CA ALA A 230 -15.50 -1.65 3.83
C ALA A 230 -14.92 -0.53 2.93
N PHE A 231 -14.95 -0.67 1.61
CA PHE A 231 -14.49 0.38 0.70
C PHE A 231 -15.32 1.66 0.78
N MET A 232 -16.59 1.55 1.16
CA MET A 232 -17.43 2.73 1.33
C MET A 232 -17.03 3.61 2.52
N LEU A 233 -16.24 3.10 3.48
CA LEU A 233 -15.76 3.88 4.63
C LEU A 233 -14.87 5.07 4.25
N ASN A 234 -14.25 5.03 3.07
CA ASN A 234 -13.40 6.10 2.54
C ASN A 234 -14.08 6.94 1.47
N THR A 235 -15.39 6.78 1.26
CA THR A 235 -16.12 7.53 0.24
C THR A 235 -16.54 8.92 0.73
N TYR A 236 -16.57 9.87 -0.21
CA TYR A 236 -16.88 11.26 0.10
C TYR A 236 -18.36 11.43 0.45
N GLY A 237 -18.64 12.03 1.59
CA GLY A 237 -20.01 12.26 2.09
C GLY A 237 -20.45 11.35 3.24
N ILE A 238 -19.70 10.30 3.57
CA ILE A 238 -20.08 9.37 4.65
C ILE A 238 -20.32 10.07 6.00
N THR A 239 -19.61 11.17 6.28
CA THR A 239 -19.70 11.92 7.54
C THR A 239 -21.06 12.60 7.77
N LEU A 240 -21.91 12.67 6.73
CA LEU A 240 -23.28 13.17 6.85
C LEU A 240 -24.25 12.15 7.47
N PHE A 241 -23.85 10.87 7.55
CA PHE A 241 -24.72 9.75 7.93
C PHE A 241 -24.25 9.11 9.23
N LYS A 242 -24.70 9.67 10.37
CA LYS A 242 -24.36 9.13 11.71
C LYS A 242 -24.84 7.68 11.90
N GLU A 243 -25.93 7.31 11.25
CA GLU A 243 -26.53 5.97 11.30
C GLU A 243 -25.55 4.91 10.73
N ALA A 244 -24.87 5.23 9.64
CA ALA A 244 -23.87 4.33 9.06
C ALA A 244 -22.71 4.09 10.03
N LYS A 245 -22.31 5.11 10.79
CA LYS A 245 -21.29 4.98 11.84
C LYS A 245 -21.73 4.04 12.95
N ASN A 246 -22.96 4.20 13.41
CA ASN A 246 -23.51 3.34 14.45
C ASN A 246 -23.60 1.88 13.98
N MET A 247 -24.09 1.66 12.76
CA MET A 247 -24.15 0.32 12.15
C MET A 247 -22.76 -0.34 12.07
N PHE A 248 -21.74 0.43 11.71
CA PHE A 248 -20.37 -0.08 11.63
C PHE A 248 -19.81 -0.45 13.02
N ALA A 249 -19.98 0.42 14.01
CA ALA A 249 -19.56 0.18 15.37
C ALA A 249 -20.29 -1.04 15.98
N GLU A 250 -21.61 -1.10 15.86
CA GLU A 250 -22.42 -2.21 16.34
C GLU A 250 -22.00 -3.56 15.71
N ALA A 251 -21.68 -3.58 14.41
CA ALA A 251 -21.22 -4.80 13.74
C ALA A 251 -19.89 -5.31 14.29
N LEU A 252 -18.96 -4.41 14.55
CA LEU A 252 -17.65 -4.78 15.08
C LEU A 252 -17.70 -5.18 16.56
N ASP A 253 -18.55 -4.54 17.35
CA ASP A 253 -18.76 -4.87 18.75
C ASP A 253 -19.45 -6.22 18.92
N ALA A 254 -20.40 -6.51 18.03
CA ALA A 254 -21.12 -7.78 18.03
C ALA A 254 -20.25 -8.97 17.56
N ASN A 255 -19.20 -8.72 16.77
CA ASN A 255 -18.41 -9.75 16.13
C ASN A 255 -16.91 -9.42 16.10
N SER A 256 -16.17 -9.95 17.08
CA SER A 256 -14.71 -9.78 17.17
C SER A 256 -13.95 -10.36 15.97
N ASP A 257 -14.48 -11.37 15.28
CA ASP A 257 -13.89 -11.95 14.09
C ASP A 257 -13.99 -10.97 12.91
N LEU A 258 -15.10 -10.24 12.80
CA LEU A 258 -15.28 -9.19 11.77
C LEU A 258 -14.24 -8.08 11.91
N ARG A 259 -13.90 -7.69 13.14
CA ARG A 259 -12.84 -6.73 13.42
C ARG A 259 -11.47 -7.22 12.93
N ARG A 260 -11.13 -8.47 13.23
CA ARG A 260 -9.91 -9.11 12.73
C ARG A 260 -9.88 -9.14 11.20
N GLN A 261 -11.00 -9.54 10.58
CA GLN A 261 -11.15 -9.57 9.13
C GLN A 261 -10.99 -8.18 8.50
N PHE A 262 -11.45 -7.12 9.17
CA PHE A 262 -11.28 -5.76 8.69
C PHE A 262 -9.81 -5.33 8.66
N TYR A 263 -9.04 -5.65 9.70
CA TYR A 263 -7.59 -5.42 9.70
C TYR A 263 -6.86 -6.23 8.62
N GLU A 264 -7.22 -7.53 8.47
CA GLU A 264 -6.68 -8.38 7.42
C GLU A 264 -7.00 -7.83 6.01
N LEU A 265 -8.22 -7.35 5.80
CA LEU A 265 -8.62 -6.70 4.54
C LEU A 265 -7.74 -5.49 4.24
N GLN A 266 -7.47 -4.64 5.24
CA GLN A 266 -6.57 -3.49 5.06
C GLN A 266 -5.18 -3.93 4.61
N LEU A 267 -4.61 -4.98 5.20
CA LEU A 267 -3.32 -5.53 4.76
C LEU A 267 -3.39 -6.07 3.33
N GLN A 268 -4.45 -6.79 2.97
CA GLN A 268 -4.64 -7.33 1.63
C GLN A 268 -4.74 -6.22 0.57
N VAL A 269 -5.43 -5.12 0.87
CA VAL A 269 -5.49 -3.94 -0.02
C VAL A 269 -4.11 -3.33 -0.23
N ILE A 270 -3.28 -3.28 0.81
CA ILE A 270 -1.90 -2.80 0.71
C ILE A 270 -1.08 -3.72 -0.20
N TYR A 271 -1.14 -5.03 0.01
CA TYR A 271 -0.41 -5.99 -0.84
C TYR A 271 -0.85 -5.93 -2.30
N CYS A 272 -2.16 -5.83 -2.56
CA CYS A 272 -2.64 -5.65 -3.94
C CYS A 272 -2.13 -4.35 -4.57
N SER A 273 -2.08 -3.27 -3.80
CA SER A 273 -1.58 -1.97 -4.28
C SER A 273 -0.11 -1.99 -4.68
N ASP A 274 0.68 -2.91 -4.10
CA ASP A 274 2.11 -3.06 -4.39
C ASP A 274 2.41 -4.00 -5.57
N ALA A 275 1.40 -4.67 -6.13
CA ALA A 275 1.61 -5.71 -7.15
C ALA A 275 2.45 -5.24 -8.35
N GLU A 276 2.33 -3.98 -8.78
CA GLU A 276 3.17 -3.41 -9.84
C GLU A 276 4.63 -3.30 -9.41
N GLN A 277 4.90 -2.81 -8.20
CA GLN A 277 6.26 -2.69 -7.65
C GLN A 277 6.90 -4.06 -7.39
N ASP A 278 6.11 -5.00 -6.87
CA ASP A 278 6.53 -6.38 -6.67
C ASP A 278 6.90 -7.03 -8.01
N ASN A 279 6.08 -6.83 -9.05
CA ASN A 279 6.38 -7.31 -10.40
C ASN A 279 7.67 -6.69 -10.96
N GLU A 280 7.89 -5.40 -10.81
CA GLU A 280 9.16 -4.76 -11.22
C GLU A 280 10.35 -5.36 -10.49
N ASN A 281 10.23 -5.63 -9.19
CA ASN A 281 11.28 -6.27 -8.41
C ASN A 281 11.56 -7.70 -8.89
N ILE A 282 10.51 -8.47 -9.17
CA ILE A 282 10.63 -9.82 -9.73
C ILE A 282 11.35 -9.77 -11.09
N GLN A 283 10.93 -8.88 -11.98
CA GLN A 283 11.51 -8.74 -13.32
C GLN A 283 12.98 -8.29 -13.30
N LYS A 284 13.35 -7.39 -12.38
CA LYS A 284 14.71 -6.82 -12.32
C LYS A 284 15.69 -7.69 -11.54
N ASN A 285 15.23 -8.32 -10.43
CA ASN A 285 16.13 -8.91 -9.43
C ASN A 285 15.98 -10.44 -9.27
N ILE A 286 14.90 -11.05 -9.75
CA ILE A 286 14.63 -12.49 -9.58
C ILE A 286 14.66 -13.20 -10.93
N MET A 287 13.92 -12.69 -11.92
CA MET A 287 13.83 -13.30 -13.24
C MET A 287 15.18 -13.43 -13.96
N PRO A 288 16.12 -12.47 -13.91
CA PRO A 288 17.41 -12.63 -14.56
C PRO A 288 18.22 -13.81 -14.03
N ASP A 289 18.15 -14.10 -12.72
CA ASP A 289 18.87 -15.22 -12.11
C ASP A 289 18.21 -16.56 -12.49
N LEU A 290 16.88 -16.61 -12.54
CA LEU A 290 16.14 -17.79 -13.02
C LEU A 290 16.42 -18.07 -14.49
N LEU A 291 16.58 -17.02 -15.33
CA LEU A 291 16.80 -17.16 -16.76
C LEU A 291 18.24 -17.47 -17.14
N ARG A 292 19.21 -16.92 -16.42
CA ARG A 292 20.65 -17.17 -16.69
C ARG A 292 21.09 -18.58 -16.28
N ASN A 293 20.43 -19.13 -15.28
CA ASN A 293 20.82 -20.38 -14.63
C ASN A 293 19.97 -21.59 -15.09
N GLY A 294 18.89 -21.36 -15.85
CA GLY A 294 18.08 -22.43 -16.45
C GLY A 294 18.28 -22.51 -17.96
N ASN A 295 18.41 -23.72 -18.48
CA ASN A 295 18.42 -23.97 -19.94
C ASN A 295 17.06 -23.70 -20.60
N PHE A 296 16.36 -22.64 -20.14
CA PHE A 296 15.04 -22.27 -20.63
C PHE A 296 15.12 -21.02 -21.51
N LYS A 297 14.62 -21.11 -22.73
CA LYS A 297 14.35 -19.94 -23.57
C LYS A 297 12.93 -19.45 -23.34
N ILE A 298 12.80 -18.22 -22.83
CA ILE A 298 11.52 -17.53 -22.86
C ILE A 298 11.31 -17.01 -24.28
N THR A 299 10.33 -17.58 -24.94
CA THR A 299 9.81 -17.08 -26.22
C THR A 299 8.54 -16.28 -25.99
N ARG A 300 8.06 -15.54 -27.00
CA ARG A 300 6.75 -14.85 -26.94
C ARG A 300 5.58 -15.79 -26.62
N SER A 301 5.78 -17.09 -26.73
CA SER A 301 4.79 -18.15 -26.56
C SER A 301 4.99 -19.00 -25.28
N GLY A 302 5.98 -18.71 -24.42
CA GLY A 302 6.20 -19.45 -23.18
C GLY A 302 7.67 -19.82 -22.91
N ILE A 303 7.90 -20.56 -21.83
CA ILE A 303 9.21 -21.07 -21.43
C ILE A 303 9.43 -22.41 -22.12
N LEU A 304 10.50 -22.52 -22.92
CA LEU A 304 10.91 -23.75 -23.56
C LEU A 304 12.26 -24.20 -23.00
N GLU A 305 12.35 -25.46 -22.58
CA GLU A 305 13.59 -26.11 -22.19
C GLU A 305 14.42 -26.37 -23.48
N GLN A 306 15.68 -25.99 -23.45
CA GLN A 306 16.58 -26.23 -24.57
C GLN A 306 17.31 -27.54 -24.29
N GLU A 307 17.04 -28.59 -25.04
CA GLU A 307 17.91 -29.78 -25.07
C GLU A 307 19.26 -29.38 -25.68
N ASP A 308 20.28 -29.31 -24.84
CA ASP A 308 21.66 -29.07 -25.30
C ASP A 308 22.34 -30.41 -25.57
N ASP A 309 22.51 -30.70 -26.83
CA ASP A 309 23.34 -31.80 -27.36
C ASP A 309 24.86 -31.44 -27.26
N SER A 310 25.36 -31.01 -26.13
CA SER A 310 26.80 -30.74 -26.02
C SER A 310 27.49 -31.52 -24.89
N VAL A 311 28.43 -32.32 -25.28
CA VAL A 311 29.34 -33.15 -24.47
C VAL A 311 30.28 -32.30 -23.57
N SER A 312 30.09 -30.98 -23.47
CA SER A 312 30.91 -30.05 -22.70
C SER A 312 30.51 -29.94 -21.21
N ASP A 313 29.34 -30.43 -20.82
CA ASP A 313 28.82 -30.25 -19.44
C ASP A 313 29.38 -31.23 -18.41
N ALA A 314 30.15 -32.21 -18.85
CA ALA A 314 30.77 -33.19 -17.93
C ALA A 314 31.99 -32.67 -17.16
N ILE A 315 32.42 -31.42 -17.32
CA ILE A 315 33.66 -30.87 -16.77
C ILE A 315 33.46 -29.80 -15.68
N ASN A 316 32.28 -29.24 -15.51
CA ASN A 316 32.03 -28.10 -14.60
C ASN A 316 30.95 -28.38 -13.54
N SER A 317 31.06 -29.43 -12.77
CA SER A 317 30.09 -29.77 -11.69
C SER A 317 29.94 -28.68 -10.60
N ASP A 318 31.02 -27.96 -10.28
CA ASP A 318 31.01 -26.93 -9.22
C ASP A 318 30.28 -25.63 -9.62
N ASP A 319 30.18 -25.32 -10.92
CA ASP A 319 29.46 -24.13 -11.43
C ASP A 319 27.94 -24.41 -11.57
N ASP A 320 27.58 -25.64 -11.87
CA ASP A 320 26.19 -26.06 -12.03
C ASP A 320 25.50 -26.19 -10.66
N ASP A 321 26.19 -26.67 -9.63
CA ASP A 321 25.68 -26.70 -8.25
C ASP A 321 25.43 -25.28 -7.72
N LYS A 322 26.31 -24.32 -8.00
CA LYS A 322 26.10 -22.90 -7.62
C LYS A 322 24.95 -22.24 -8.37
N LYS A 323 24.76 -22.56 -9.65
CA LYS A 323 23.64 -22.06 -10.45
C LYS A 323 22.33 -22.63 -9.95
N MET A 324 22.29 -23.91 -9.61
CA MET A 324 21.11 -24.57 -9.05
C MET A 324 20.74 -24.01 -7.68
N GLU A 325 21.71 -23.74 -6.82
CA GLU A 325 21.51 -23.08 -5.52
C GLU A 325 20.97 -21.65 -5.67
N GLN A 326 21.49 -20.86 -6.62
CA GLN A 326 20.97 -19.51 -6.90
C GLN A 326 19.53 -19.54 -7.45
N MET A 327 19.22 -20.51 -8.31
CA MET A 327 17.87 -20.70 -8.83
C MET A 327 16.91 -21.09 -7.72
N GLU A 328 17.30 -22.01 -6.83
CA GLU A 328 16.51 -22.41 -5.68
C GLU A 328 16.29 -21.25 -4.71
N GLN A 329 17.32 -20.45 -4.44
CA GLN A 329 17.20 -19.25 -3.60
C GLN A 329 16.23 -18.21 -4.21
N SER A 330 16.30 -17.99 -5.53
CA SER A 330 15.42 -17.07 -6.24
C SER A 330 13.98 -17.55 -6.27
N PHE A 331 13.76 -18.85 -6.46
CA PHE A 331 12.46 -19.49 -6.37
C PHE A 331 11.86 -19.40 -4.96
N ASN A 332 12.67 -19.74 -3.94
CA ASN A 332 12.26 -19.66 -2.55
C ASN A 332 11.88 -18.20 -2.17
N LYS A 333 12.65 -17.22 -2.64
CA LYS A 333 12.34 -15.81 -2.43
C LYS A 333 10.99 -15.40 -3.06
N MET A 334 10.70 -15.89 -4.25
CA MET A 334 9.42 -15.64 -4.91
C MET A 334 8.25 -16.32 -4.16
N MET A 335 8.44 -17.55 -3.70
CA MET A 335 7.46 -18.27 -2.88
C MET A 335 7.21 -17.59 -1.53
N ASP A 336 8.26 -17.05 -0.91
CA ASP A 336 8.13 -16.30 0.33
C ASP A 336 7.38 -14.97 0.13
N MET A 337 7.58 -14.27 -0.99
CA MET A 337 6.78 -13.10 -1.37
C MET A 337 5.30 -13.49 -1.50
N GLN A 338 4.98 -14.60 -2.17
CA GLN A 338 3.61 -15.10 -2.30
C GLN A 338 2.98 -15.44 -0.93
N LYS A 339 3.72 -16.15 -0.05
CA LYS A 339 3.26 -16.48 1.31
C LYS A 339 3.00 -15.21 2.15
N GLN A 340 3.78 -14.16 1.94
CA GLN A 340 3.60 -12.87 2.61
C GLN A 340 2.42 -12.06 2.06
N GLY A 341 1.82 -12.46 0.95
CA GLY A 341 0.61 -11.84 0.39
C GLY A 341 0.82 -11.11 -0.94
N SER A 342 2.06 -11.00 -1.45
CA SER A 342 2.35 -10.38 -2.74
C SER A 342 1.66 -11.10 -3.90
N ASP A 343 1.21 -10.33 -4.90
CA ASP A 343 0.60 -10.84 -6.13
C ASP A 343 1.67 -11.05 -7.21
N ILE A 344 2.38 -12.15 -7.11
CA ILE A 344 3.50 -12.49 -8.01
C ILE A 344 3.06 -12.78 -9.46
N TYR A 345 1.77 -12.99 -9.70
CA TYR A 345 1.22 -13.33 -11.01
C TYR A 345 0.74 -12.13 -11.82
N PHE A 346 0.60 -10.95 -11.18
CA PHE A 346 0.07 -9.74 -11.81
C PHE A 346 0.73 -9.41 -13.15
N GLY A 347 2.06 -9.42 -13.22
CA GLY A 347 2.81 -9.06 -14.42
C GLY A 347 2.58 -10.00 -15.59
N GLY A 348 2.50 -11.31 -15.33
CA GLY A 348 2.23 -12.32 -16.38
C GLY A 348 0.85 -12.17 -17.00
N PHE A 349 -0.18 -11.97 -16.17
CA PHE A 349 -1.56 -11.87 -16.63
C PHE A 349 -1.96 -10.49 -17.17
N SER A 350 -1.21 -9.44 -16.87
CA SER A 350 -1.52 -8.08 -17.34
C SER A 350 -1.64 -7.97 -18.88
N GLN A 351 -0.83 -8.74 -19.63
CA GLN A 351 -0.87 -8.77 -21.07
C GLN A 351 -2.04 -9.60 -21.63
N MET A 352 -2.62 -10.49 -20.83
CA MET A 352 -3.67 -11.43 -21.24
C MET A 352 -5.09 -10.87 -21.05
N LYS A 353 -5.25 -9.61 -20.64
CA LYS A 353 -6.57 -8.95 -20.45
C LYS A 353 -7.13 -8.30 -21.74
N ARG A 354 -6.57 -8.63 -22.90
CA ARG A 354 -6.98 -8.05 -24.21
C ARG A 354 -8.00 -8.88 -24.96
N PHE A 355 -8.44 -10.01 -24.41
CA PHE A 355 -9.46 -10.84 -25.05
C PHE A 355 -10.82 -10.12 -25.08
N PRO A 356 -11.68 -10.37 -26.14
CA PRO A 356 -13.01 -9.77 -26.27
C PRO A 356 -13.90 -9.97 -25.04
N PHE A 357 -13.70 -11.03 -24.29
CA PHE A 357 -14.38 -11.30 -23.03
C PHE A 357 -14.31 -10.11 -22.06
N PHE A 358 -13.15 -9.46 -21.94
CA PHE A 358 -12.91 -8.34 -21.03
C PHE A 358 -13.42 -6.98 -21.54
N LEU A 359 -14.07 -6.92 -22.68
CA LEU A 359 -14.75 -5.70 -23.15
C LEU A 359 -15.99 -5.38 -22.32
N LYS A 360 -16.68 -6.41 -21.79
CA LYS A 360 -17.77 -6.22 -20.82
C LYS A 360 -17.21 -6.13 -19.42
N ILE A 361 -17.57 -5.07 -18.67
CA ILE A 361 -17.08 -4.88 -17.30
C ILE A 361 -17.55 -5.98 -16.36
N SER A 362 -18.80 -6.45 -16.49
CA SER A 362 -19.35 -7.55 -15.71
C SER A 362 -18.48 -8.82 -15.74
N ASN A 363 -17.83 -9.09 -16.88
CA ASN A 363 -16.99 -10.27 -17.06
C ASN A 363 -15.67 -10.23 -16.25
N TRP A 364 -15.21 -9.05 -15.82
CA TRP A 364 -14.03 -8.94 -14.94
C TRP A 364 -14.27 -9.52 -13.55
N PHE A 365 -15.54 -9.64 -13.17
CA PHE A 365 -15.98 -10.08 -11.83
C PHE A 365 -16.77 -11.38 -11.85
N ALA A 366 -16.97 -11.96 -13.04
CA ALA A 366 -17.63 -13.25 -13.16
C ALA A 366 -16.76 -14.35 -12.53
N PRO A 367 -17.29 -15.14 -11.59
CA PRO A 367 -16.59 -16.30 -11.05
C PRO A 367 -16.19 -17.25 -12.20
N PHE A 368 -15.03 -17.89 -12.06
CA PHE A 368 -14.59 -18.82 -13.08
C PHE A 368 -15.46 -20.09 -13.06
N ASP A 369 -16.19 -20.29 -14.13
CA ASP A 369 -17.08 -21.43 -14.35
C ASP A 369 -16.64 -22.18 -15.60
N ILE A 370 -16.37 -23.49 -15.43
CA ILE A 370 -15.99 -24.38 -16.53
C ILE A 370 -17.11 -24.47 -17.57
N ASP A 371 -18.36 -24.43 -17.14
CA ASP A 371 -19.54 -24.56 -17.99
C ASP A 371 -19.98 -23.25 -18.65
N SER A 372 -19.23 -22.19 -18.38
CA SER A 372 -19.48 -20.90 -19.02
C SER A 372 -19.50 -21.00 -20.54
N PRO A 373 -20.51 -20.43 -21.24
CA PRO A 373 -20.61 -20.38 -22.70
C PRO A 373 -19.41 -19.74 -23.36
N TYR A 374 -18.73 -18.83 -22.66
CA TYR A 374 -17.50 -18.20 -23.14
C TYR A 374 -16.35 -19.20 -23.31
N LEU A 375 -16.41 -20.35 -22.62
CA LEU A 375 -15.41 -21.42 -22.71
C LEU A 375 -15.80 -22.55 -23.68
N THR A 376 -16.94 -22.50 -24.36
CA THR A 376 -17.38 -23.53 -25.30
C THR A 376 -16.34 -23.81 -26.41
N SER A 377 -15.78 -22.76 -27.02
CA SER A 377 -14.73 -22.89 -28.01
C SER A 377 -13.41 -23.41 -27.40
N VAL A 378 -13.14 -23.10 -26.14
CA VAL A 378 -11.99 -23.59 -25.38
C VAL A 378 -12.12 -25.10 -25.15
N LYS A 379 -13.27 -25.54 -24.64
CA LYS A 379 -13.58 -26.94 -24.41
C LYS A 379 -13.49 -27.76 -25.70
N ALA A 380 -14.04 -27.23 -26.79
CA ALA A 380 -14.03 -27.93 -28.08
C ALA A 380 -12.59 -28.17 -28.61
N LYS A 381 -11.67 -27.22 -28.41
CA LYS A 381 -10.26 -27.35 -28.82
C LYS A 381 -9.42 -28.20 -27.87
N LEU A 382 -9.66 -28.09 -26.55
CA LEU A 382 -8.93 -28.88 -25.55
C LEU A 382 -9.31 -30.37 -25.56
N GLY A 383 -10.53 -30.72 -26.01
CA GLY A 383 -10.99 -32.10 -26.06
C GLY A 383 -10.95 -32.78 -24.69
N ASN A 384 -10.15 -33.84 -24.55
CA ASN A 384 -10.03 -34.62 -23.32
C ASN A 384 -8.99 -34.06 -22.33
N ILE A 385 -8.40 -32.90 -22.58
CA ILE A 385 -7.39 -32.32 -21.71
C ILE A 385 -8.05 -31.79 -20.43
N LYS A 386 -7.65 -32.30 -19.27
CA LYS A 386 -8.19 -31.93 -17.95
C LYS A 386 -7.69 -30.58 -17.44
N LEU A 387 -7.16 -29.73 -18.31
CA LEU A 387 -6.57 -28.46 -17.95
C LEU A 387 -7.56 -27.50 -17.27
N LEU A 388 -8.82 -27.45 -17.77
CA LEU A 388 -9.84 -26.58 -17.17
C LEU A 388 -10.22 -27.04 -15.77
N ASP A 389 -10.27 -28.35 -15.52
CA ASP A 389 -10.54 -28.90 -14.18
C ASP A 389 -9.40 -28.53 -13.19
N SER A 390 -8.14 -28.65 -13.66
CA SER A 390 -6.98 -28.24 -12.87
C SER A 390 -6.96 -26.73 -12.62
N LEU A 391 -7.33 -25.94 -13.61
CA LEU A 391 -7.42 -24.48 -13.50
C LEU A 391 -8.55 -24.05 -12.55
N TYR A 392 -9.71 -24.70 -12.61
CA TYR A 392 -10.82 -24.47 -11.68
C TYR A 392 -10.40 -24.69 -10.23
N LYS A 393 -9.71 -25.80 -9.99
CA LYS A 393 -9.20 -26.17 -8.64
C LYS A 393 -8.01 -25.31 -8.19
N SER A 394 -7.31 -24.64 -9.11
CA SER A 394 -6.15 -23.83 -8.76
C SER A 394 -6.52 -22.69 -7.81
N THR A 395 -5.78 -22.59 -6.72
CA THR A 395 -5.93 -21.54 -5.69
C THR A 395 -5.01 -20.34 -5.94
N SER A 396 -4.10 -20.42 -6.91
CA SER A 396 -3.08 -19.38 -7.16
C SER A 396 -3.60 -18.19 -7.95
N PHE A 397 -4.69 -18.37 -8.71
CA PHE A 397 -5.18 -17.37 -9.66
C PHE A 397 -6.54 -16.82 -9.24
N CYS A 398 -6.75 -15.52 -9.43
CA CYS A 398 -8.08 -14.94 -9.37
C CYS A 398 -8.93 -15.35 -10.58
N ASP A 399 -10.24 -15.15 -10.50
CA ASP A 399 -11.17 -15.66 -11.52
C ASP A 399 -10.90 -15.06 -12.90
N SER A 400 -10.63 -13.76 -12.98
CA SER A 400 -10.30 -13.11 -14.25
C SER A 400 -9.00 -13.62 -14.87
N ASP A 401 -8.01 -14.04 -14.06
CA ASP A 401 -6.77 -14.64 -14.56
C ASP A 401 -7.00 -16.05 -15.10
N LYS A 402 -7.87 -16.84 -14.45
CA LYS A 402 -8.28 -18.15 -14.95
C LYS A 402 -8.90 -18.06 -16.34
N TYR A 403 -9.82 -17.11 -16.57
CA TYR A 403 -10.36 -16.84 -17.90
C TYR A 403 -9.26 -16.42 -18.90
N SER A 404 -8.37 -15.51 -18.47
CA SER A 404 -7.25 -15.08 -19.34
C SER A 404 -6.38 -16.24 -19.76
N PHE A 405 -6.04 -17.14 -18.82
CA PHE A 405 -5.24 -18.32 -19.09
C PHE A 405 -5.95 -19.27 -20.05
N ALA A 406 -7.24 -19.55 -19.78
CA ALA A 406 -8.05 -20.42 -20.62
C ALA A 406 -8.12 -19.93 -22.09
N PHE A 407 -8.24 -18.63 -22.31
CA PHE A 407 -8.21 -18.06 -23.67
C PHE A 407 -6.82 -18.03 -24.28
N ALA A 408 -5.78 -17.77 -23.48
CA ALA A 408 -4.41 -17.71 -23.98
C ALA A 408 -3.90 -19.08 -24.45
N ILE A 409 -4.20 -20.15 -23.70
CA ILE A 409 -3.71 -21.49 -23.99
C ILE A 409 -4.18 -21.99 -25.36
N ILE A 410 -5.40 -21.63 -25.79
CA ILE A 410 -5.93 -22.03 -27.09
C ILE A 410 -5.10 -21.44 -28.23
N SER A 411 -4.59 -20.23 -28.09
CA SER A 411 -3.83 -19.54 -29.11
C SER A 411 -2.47 -20.20 -29.36
N ILE A 412 -1.97 -20.97 -28.40
CA ILE A 412 -0.66 -21.63 -28.46
C ILE A 412 -0.77 -23.17 -28.47
N LEU A 413 -1.99 -23.73 -28.33
CA LEU A 413 -2.19 -25.16 -28.17
C LEU A 413 -1.58 -25.99 -29.33
N ASP A 414 -1.72 -25.49 -30.57
CA ASP A 414 -1.20 -26.14 -31.76
C ASP A 414 0.35 -26.10 -31.84
N GLN A 415 0.99 -25.24 -31.04
CA GLN A 415 2.45 -25.06 -30.96
C GLN A 415 3.07 -25.82 -29.80
N ILE A 416 2.24 -26.39 -28.89
CA ILE A 416 2.68 -27.12 -27.72
C ILE A 416 3.08 -28.55 -28.14
N PRO A 417 4.33 -28.99 -27.85
CA PRO A 417 4.76 -30.36 -28.11
C PRO A 417 3.91 -31.40 -27.37
N ASP A 418 3.81 -32.61 -27.93
CA ASP A 418 2.95 -33.68 -27.38
C ASP A 418 3.33 -34.10 -25.97
N ASN A 419 4.63 -34.13 -25.63
CA ASN A 419 5.10 -34.39 -24.29
C ASN A 419 4.58 -33.35 -23.27
N MET A 420 4.53 -32.06 -23.62
CA MET A 420 3.94 -31.03 -22.77
C MET A 420 2.42 -31.13 -22.66
N ARG A 421 1.73 -31.57 -23.70
CA ARG A 421 0.29 -31.86 -23.65
C ARG A 421 -0.01 -33.00 -22.67
N GLU A 422 0.86 -34.00 -22.57
CA GLU A 422 0.74 -35.07 -21.57
C GLU A 422 0.91 -34.51 -20.14
N VAL A 423 1.87 -33.61 -19.92
CA VAL A 423 2.05 -32.94 -18.62
C VAL A 423 0.85 -32.07 -18.27
N MET A 424 0.25 -31.39 -19.24
CA MET A 424 -0.98 -30.60 -19.04
C MET A 424 -2.20 -31.47 -18.69
N ASN A 425 -2.18 -32.76 -19.02
CA ASN A 425 -3.18 -33.73 -18.61
C ASN A 425 -2.97 -34.30 -17.21
N SER A 426 -1.82 -34.08 -16.60
CA SER A 426 -1.56 -34.50 -15.24
C SER A 426 -2.38 -33.66 -14.26
N ALA A 427 -2.91 -34.29 -13.21
CA ALA A 427 -3.64 -33.59 -12.16
C ALA A 427 -2.78 -32.54 -11.42
N ASP A 428 -1.46 -32.62 -11.60
CA ASP A 428 -0.45 -31.79 -10.93
C ASP A 428 0.14 -30.69 -11.82
N PHE A 429 -0.46 -30.39 -12.97
CA PHE A 429 0.06 -29.32 -13.84
C PHE A 429 0.22 -27.96 -13.11
N PHE A 430 -0.73 -27.64 -12.22
CA PHE A 430 -0.65 -26.51 -11.29
C PHE A 430 -0.28 -26.95 -9.87
N GLY A 431 0.25 -28.16 -9.69
CA GLY A 431 0.36 -28.88 -8.40
C GLY A 431 1.26 -28.25 -7.34
N MET A 432 2.16 -27.33 -7.70
CA MET A 432 2.89 -26.51 -6.71
C MET A 432 2.02 -25.39 -6.11
N ALA A 433 0.82 -25.19 -6.62
CA ALA A 433 -0.09 -24.11 -6.26
C ALA A 433 -1.36 -24.60 -5.56
N TYR A 434 -1.45 -25.92 -5.27
CA TYR A 434 -2.65 -26.52 -4.71
C TYR A 434 -2.54 -26.62 -3.20
N ASP A 435 -3.05 -25.62 -2.50
CA ASP A 435 -3.32 -25.70 -1.05
C ASP A 435 -4.84 -25.74 -0.82
N ASP A 436 -5.39 -26.95 -0.87
CA ASP A 436 -6.83 -27.20 -0.70
C ASP A 436 -7.33 -26.79 0.70
N THR A 437 -6.43 -26.77 1.67
CA THR A 437 -6.79 -26.49 3.06
C THR A 437 -7.22 -25.04 3.29
N ASN A 438 -6.74 -24.11 2.48
CA ASN A 438 -6.98 -22.67 2.64
C ASN A 438 -7.96 -22.07 1.62
N SER A 439 -8.37 -22.82 0.59
CA SER A 439 -9.19 -22.34 -0.53
C SER A 439 -10.56 -21.78 -0.12
N HIS A 440 -11.12 -22.28 0.99
CA HIS A 440 -12.44 -21.89 1.51
C HIS A 440 -12.37 -20.89 2.67
N THR A 441 -11.17 -20.41 3.02
CA THR A 441 -11.05 -19.43 4.09
C THR A 441 -11.49 -18.03 3.64
N SER A 442 -12.09 -17.28 4.54
CA SER A 442 -12.52 -15.89 4.31
C SER A 442 -11.36 -15.02 3.77
N THR A 443 -10.16 -15.21 4.30
CA THR A 443 -8.94 -14.52 3.89
C THR A 443 -8.58 -14.77 2.43
N TYR A 444 -8.67 -16.02 1.99
CA TYR A 444 -8.38 -16.42 0.62
C TYR A 444 -9.44 -15.88 -0.37
N ILE A 445 -10.72 -16.02 -0.02
CA ILE A 445 -11.85 -15.54 -0.83
C ILE A 445 -11.72 -14.02 -1.06
N ARG A 446 -11.46 -13.24 0.00
CA ARG A 446 -11.23 -11.79 -0.10
C ARG A 446 -10.06 -11.46 -1.01
N ARG A 447 -8.91 -12.14 -0.81
CA ARG A 447 -7.70 -11.91 -1.61
C ARG A 447 -7.98 -12.08 -3.10
N ARG A 448 -8.64 -13.16 -3.49
CA ARG A 448 -8.97 -13.45 -4.89
C ARG A 448 -9.84 -12.34 -5.50
N TYR A 449 -10.88 -11.91 -4.78
CA TYR A 449 -11.73 -10.82 -5.25
C TYR A 449 -11.00 -9.48 -5.33
N LEU A 450 -10.15 -9.17 -4.35
CA LEU A 450 -9.31 -7.96 -4.40
C LEU A 450 -8.33 -7.96 -5.58
N GLN A 451 -7.80 -9.12 -5.96
CA GLN A 451 -6.96 -9.25 -7.14
C GLN A 451 -7.76 -8.96 -8.42
N ASP A 452 -9.00 -9.46 -8.56
CA ASP A 452 -9.87 -9.14 -9.69
C ASP A 452 -10.19 -7.64 -9.75
N LEU A 453 -10.53 -7.02 -8.61
CA LEU A 453 -10.74 -5.58 -8.51
C LEU A 453 -9.49 -4.79 -8.90
N TYR A 454 -8.33 -5.16 -8.39
CA TYR A 454 -7.07 -4.47 -8.69
C TYR A 454 -6.74 -4.55 -10.19
N ARG A 455 -6.90 -5.73 -10.80
CA ARG A 455 -6.73 -5.90 -12.24
C ARG A 455 -7.68 -5.01 -13.04
N PHE A 456 -8.94 -4.93 -12.65
CA PHE A 456 -9.89 -4.02 -13.27
C PHE A 456 -9.42 -2.56 -13.19
N PHE A 457 -9.10 -2.05 -12.01
CA PHE A 457 -8.68 -0.66 -11.82
C PHE A 457 -7.33 -0.31 -12.48
N LYS A 458 -6.49 -1.31 -12.79
CA LYS A 458 -5.21 -1.09 -13.45
C LYS A 458 -5.24 -1.33 -14.96
N LEU A 459 -6.01 -2.30 -15.43
CA LEU A 459 -5.90 -2.83 -16.79
C LEU A 459 -7.12 -2.59 -17.66
N ASN A 460 -8.31 -2.32 -17.08
CA ASN A 460 -9.52 -2.08 -17.85
C ASN A 460 -9.40 -0.81 -18.70
N HIS A 461 -9.96 -0.82 -19.90
CA HIS A 461 -9.93 0.31 -20.82
C HIS A 461 -10.64 1.55 -20.25
N TYR A 462 -11.72 1.35 -19.50
CA TYR A 462 -12.53 2.41 -18.90
C TYR A 462 -12.14 2.74 -17.46
N ARG A 463 -11.00 2.25 -16.95
CA ARG A 463 -10.58 2.43 -15.55
C ARG A 463 -10.55 3.88 -15.08
N SER A 464 -10.29 4.83 -15.98
CA SER A 464 -10.24 6.26 -15.66
C SER A 464 -11.60 6.87 -15.32
N GLU A 465 -12.70 6.18 -15.65
CA GLU A 465 -14.06 6.60 -15.31
C GLU A 465 -14.48 6.18 -13.89
N PHE A 466 -13.68 5.33 -13.24
CA PHE A 466 -13.94 4.79 -11.90
C PHE A 466 -12.90 5.30 -10.89
N ASN A 467 -13.34 5.55 -9.66
CA ASN A 467 -12.45 5.91 -8.57
C ASN A 467 -11.86 4.64 -7.93
N SER A 468 -10.54 4.43 -8.08
CA SER A 468 -9.87 3.26 -7.52
C SER A 468 -9.84 3.32 -5.97
N PRO A 469 -10.23 2.25 -5.26
CA PRO A 469 -10.09 2.17 -3.81
C PRO A 469 -8.67 1.81 -3.35
N PHE A 470 -7.78 1.44 -4.28
CA PHE A 470 -6.42 1.03 -3.97
C PHE A 470 -5.50 2.22 -3.71
N ILE A 471 -4.42 1.96 -2.96
CA ILE A 471 -3.49 2.99 -2.52
C ILE A 471 -2.62 3.42 -3.71
N GLU A 472 -2.55 4.73 -3.91
CA GLU A 472 -1.61 5.35 -4.82
C GLU A 472 -0.61 6.19 -4.03
N ALA A 473 0.64 6.27 -4.51
CA ALA A 473 1.73 6.94 -3.79
C ALA A 473 1.42 8.40 -3.38
N GLN A 474 0.56 9.08 -4.14
CA GLN A 474 0.20 10.48 -3.93
C GLN A 474 -0.96 10.69 -2.92
N PHE A 475 -1.75 9.65 -2.62
CA PHE A 475 -2.98 9.75 -1.82
C PHE A 475 -3.08 8.67 -0.73
N VAL A 476 -1.96 8.33 -0.10
CA VAL A 476 -1.87 7.24 0.89
C VAL A 476 -2.91 7.41 2.00
N ASP A 477 -3.02 8.61 2.56
CA ASP A 477 -3.87 8.90 3.72
C ASP A 477 -5.37 8.71 3.44
N LYS A 478 -5.82 9.00 2.20
CA LYS A 478 -7.24 8.95 1.81
C LYS A 478 -7.73 7.54 1.45
N LYS A 479 -6.81 6.59 1.28
CA LYS A 479 -7.13 5.22 0.83
C LYS A 479 -6.96 4.18 1.93
N ILE A 480 -6.48 4.57 3.10
CA ILE A 480 -6.39 3.68 4.27
C ILE A 480 -7.70 3.72 5.02
N MET A 481 -8.43 2.61 5.04
CA MET A 481 -9.74 2.50 5.70
C MET A 481 -9.64 2.77 7.22
N LEU A 482 -8.56 2.30 7.85
CA LEU A 482 -8.27 2.55 9.27
C LEU A 482 -8.02 4.04 9.61
N LEU A 483 -7.77 4.90 8.60
CA LEU A 483 -7.61 6.35 8.77
C LEU A 483 -8.87 7.15 8.38
N SER A 484 -9.97 6.46 8.09
CA SER A 484 -11.24 7.12 7.82
C SER A 484 -11.69 7.96 9.02
N ASP A 485 -12.20 9.17 8.77
CA ASP A 485 -12.83 10.02 9.81
C ASP A 485 -14.03 9.34 10.49
N PHE A 486 -14.50 8.26 9.89
CA PHE A 486 -15.58 7.41 10.38
C PHE A 486 -15.15 6.48 11.52
N ILE A 487 -13.87 6.11 11.56
CA ILE A 487 -13.30 5.19 12.54
C ILE A 487 -12.77 5.97 13.74
N SER A 488 -13.18 5.53 14.93
CA SER A 488 -12.67 6.08 16.18
C SER A 488 -11.22 5.62 16.39
N TYR A 489 -10.33 6.60 16.56
CA TYR A 489 -8.94 6.33 16.91
C TYR A 489 -8.81 5.45 18.16
N GLU A 490 -9.63 5.71 19.18
CA GLU A 490 -9.59 5.02 20.47
C GLU A 490 -9.86 3.53 20.35
N GLU A 491 -10.75 3.15 19.45
CA GLU A 491 -11.12 1.76 19.20
C GLU A 491 -10.07 0.99 18.38
N PHE A 492 -9.37 1.68 17.46
CA PHE A 492 -8.45 1.05 16.50
C PHE A 492 -6.99 1.40 16.71
N SER A 493 -6.62 2.01 17.83
CA SER A 493 -5.24 2.44 18.10
C SER A 493 -4.23 1.30 17.95
N ASN A 494 -4.54 0.10 18.45
CA ASN A 494 -3.67 -1.07 18.38
C ASN A 494 -3.54 -1.59 16.95
N ASP A 495 -4.62 -1.56 16.16
CA ASP A 495 -4.61 -1.98 14.76
C ASP A 495 -3.79 -1.01 13.92
N ILE A 496 -3.94 0.30 14.16
CA ILE A 496 -3.15 1.35 13.49
C ILE A 496 -1.65 1.22 13.83
N LEU A 497 -1.29 0.98 15.09
CA LEU A 497 0.10 0.76 15.49
C LEU A 497 0.66 -0.54 14.92
N SER A 498 -0.14 -1.58 14.84
CA SER A 498 0.26 -2.84 14.21
C SER A 498 0.53 -2.64 12.72
N LEU A 499 -0.31 -1.87 12.03
CA LEU A 499 -0.10 -1.50 10.63
C LEU A 499 1.14 -0.58 10.46
N ALA A 500 1.39 0.31 11.40
CA ALA A 500 2.59 1.15 11.41
C ALA A 500 3.87 0.32 11.62
N LYS A 501 3.84 -0.69 12.50
CA LYS A 501 4.93 -1.66 12.65
C LYS A 501 5.18 -2.47 11.39
N PHE A 502 4.11 -2.92 10.74
CA PHE A 502 4.19 -3.57 9.42
C PHE A 502 4.83 -2.64 8.39
N SER A 503 4.42 -1.36 8.35
CA SER A 503 4.94 -0.36 7.41
C SER A 503 6.45 -0.13 7.62
N LEU A 504 6.92 -0.08 8.86
CA LEU A 504 8.34 0.02 9.17
C LEU A 504 9.11 -1.21 8.69
N LYS A 505 8.60 -2.41 8.97
CA LYS A 505 9.23 -3.68 8.55
C LYS A 505 9.42 -3.76 7.03
N HIS A 506 8.45 -3.25 6.27
CA HIS A 506 8.47 -3.25 4.81
C HIS A 506 8.96 -1.93 4.19
N GLN A 507 9.58 -1.04 4.99
CA GLN A 507 10.17 0.24 4.57
C GLN A 507 9.18 1.18 3.84
N ARG A 508 7.89 1.11 4.19
CA ARG A 508 6.81 1.93 3.60
C ARG A 508 6.68 3.25 4.34
N TRP A 509 7.64 4.13 4.12
CA TRP A 509 7.79 5.36 4.91
C TRP A 509 6.62 6.34 4.77
N ASN A 510 6.02 6.45 3.58
CA ASN A 510 4.85 7.30 3.36
C ASN A 510 3.62 6.79 4.14
N LEU A 511 3.40 5.47 4.13
CA LEU A 511 2.33 4.85 4.89
C LEU A 511 2.58 5.00 6.40
N LEU A 512 3.80 4.75 6.87
CA LEU A 512 4.18 4.95 8.27
C LEU A 512 3.92 6.40 8.72
N ASN A 513 4.28 7.37 7.87
CA ASN A 513 4.02 8.77 8.15
C ASN A 513 2.52 9.09 8.23
N ALA A 514 1.71 8.61 7.28
CA ALA A 514 0.26 8.82 7.27
C ALA A 514 -0.37 8.25 8.55
N LEU A 515 0.00 7.01 8.92
CA LEU A 515 -0.49 6.36 10.13
C LEU A 515 -0.12 7.12 11.41
N LEU A 516 1.15 7.54 11.55
CA LEU A 516 1.59 8.29 12.74
C LEU A 516 1.04 9.73 12.78
N SER A 517 0.83 10.37 11.62
CA SER A 517 0.24 11.71 11.53
C SER A 517 -1.24 11.74 11.87
N HIS A 518 -1.94 10.62 11.68
CA HIS A 518 -3.35 10.48 12.07
C HIS A 518 -3.52 10.56 13.59
N PHE A 519 -2.50 10.17 14.33
CA PHE A 519 -2.40 10.48 15.77
C PHE A 519 -2.20 12.00 15.97
N LYS A 520 -3.17 12.83 15.55
CA LYS A 520 -3.19 14.31 15.78
C LYS A 520 -3.17 14.69 17.28
N LEU A 521 -2.75 13.76 18.08
CA LEU A 521 -2.71 13.89 19.51
C LEU A 521 -1.45 14.66 19.87
N THR A 522 -1.63 15.74 20.62
CA THR A 522 -0.52 16.30 21.38
C THR A 522 0.12 15.17 22.19
N ASP A 523 1.43 15.18 22.38
CA ASP A 523 2.11 14.13 23.14
C ASP A 523 1.46 13.84 24.51
N ALA A 524 0.75 14.82 25.09
CA ALA A 524 -0.04 14.66 26.31
C ALA A 524 -1.24 13.71 26.15
N LEU A 525 -2.01 13.85 25.05
CA LEU A 525 -3.18 13.00 24.78
C LEU A 525 -2.77 11.56 24.40
N VAL A 526 -1.65 11.41 23.68
CA VAL A 526 -1.09 10.08 23.38
C VAL A 526 -0.73 9.34 24.67
N LYS A 527 -0.10 10.03 25.63
CA LYS A 527 0.27 9.47 26.93
C LYS A 527 -0.91 9.06 27.79
N GLU A 528 -2.06 9.72 27.64
CA GLU A 528 -3.26 9.44 28.44
C GLU A 528 -4.11 8.29 27.90
N LYS A 529 -4.15 8.13 26.57
CA LYS A 529 -5.09 7.22 25.88
C LYS A 529 -4.50 5.87 25.47
N LEU A 530 -3.19 5.78 25.24
CA LEU A 530 -2.55 4.52 24.89
C LEU A 530 -2.17 3.72 26.13
N ASP A 531 -2.29 2.39 26.03
CA ASP A 531 -1.65 1.50 26.98
C ASP A 531 -0.12 1.62 26.89
N TYR A 532 0.56 1.06 27.87
CA TYR A 532 1.99 1.27 28.05
C TYR A 532 2.83 0.67 26.89
N GLU A 533 2.49 -0.50 26.39
CA GLU A 533 3.21 -1.16 25.29
C GLU A 533 2.96 -0.46 23.96
N SER A 534 1.73 -0.01 23.73
CA SER A 534 1.36 0.78 22.55
C SER A 534 2.07 2.12 22.53
N LEU A 535 2.23 2.76 23.68
CA LEU A 535 2.97 4.02 23.79
C LEU A 535 4.46 3.83 23.49
N LYS A 536 5.09 2.77 23.98
CA LYS A 536 6.48 2.41 23.64
C LYS A 536 6.65 2.17 22.14
N LEU A 537 5.72 1.41 21.56
CA LEU A 537 5.74 1.14 20.12
C LEU A 537 5.58 2.43 19.31
N HIS A 538 4.68 3.32 19.71
CA HIS A 538 4.49 4.62 19.05
C HIS A 538 5.79 5.44 19.03
N TYR A 539 6.47 5.61 20.18
CA TYR A 539 7.73 6.37 20.21
C TYR A 539 8.85 5.71 19.41
N TYR A 540 8.92 4.38 19.41
CA TYR A 540 9.89 3.66 18.58
C TYR A 540 9.66 3.92 17.08
N LEU A 541 8.42 3.81 16.64
CA LEU A 541 8.03 4.05 15.23
C LEU A 541 8.26 5.51 14.82
N LYS A 542 7.92 6.46 15.71
CA LYS A 542 8.16 7.90 15.51
C LYS A 542 9.66 8.19 15.37
N GLY A 543 10.49 7.64 16.25
CA GLY A 543 11.94 7.76 16.18
C GLY A 543 12.51 7.20 14.87
N ALA A 544 12.07 6.01 14.45
CA ALA A 544 12.51 5.40 13.20
C ALA A 544 12.12 6.25 11.95
N LEU A 545 10.92 6.80 11.95
CA LEU A 545 10.47 7.70 10.88
C LEU A 545 11.30 8.98 10.82
N LEU A 546 11.57 9.59 11.98
CA LEU A 546 12.36 10.82 12.10
C LEU A 546 13.82 10.57 11.67
N MET A 547 14.41 9.43 12.02
CA MET A 547 15.73 9.00 11.53
C MET A 547 15.76 8.91 10.00
N HIS A 548 14.76 8.31 9.39
CA HIS A 548 14.64 8.23 7.94
C HIS A 548 14.52 9.61 7.27
N ARG A 549 13.89 10.57 7.94
CA ARG A 549 13.74 11.97 7.49
C ARG A 549 14.93 12.87 7.81
N HIS A 550 15.99 12.32 8.35
CA HIS A 550 17.18 13.06 8.80
C HIS A 550 16.89 14.11 9.88
N MET A 551 15.77 13.99 10.61
CA MET A 551 15.40 14.84 11.75
C MET A 551 15.95 14.23 13.04
N TYR A 552 17.27 14.28 13.20
CA TYR A 552 17.99 13.49 14.21
C TYR A 552 17.74 14.00 15.65
N ASN A 553 17.59 15.29 15.86
CA ASN A 553 17.29 15.87 17.17
C ASN A 553 15.93 15.39 17.70
N GLU A 554 14.91 15.46 16.85
CA GLU A 554 13.58 15.01 17.19
C GLU A 554 13.52 13.46 17.36
N ALA A 555 14.35 12.73 16.59
CA ALA A 555 14.50 11.30 16.77
C ALA A 555 15.10 10.96 18.13
N CYS A 556 16.12 11.70 18.59
CA CYS A 556 16.68 11.59 19.94
C CYS A 556 15.59 11.78 21.01
N GLU A 557 14.76 12.81 20.89
CA GLU A 557 13.68 13.06 21.86
C GLU A 557 12.64 11.92 21.87
N ALA A 558 12.30 11.37 20.72
CA ALA A 558 11.39 10.23 20.63
C ALA A 558 11.98 8.98 21.32
N TYR A 559 13.24 8.63 21.03
CA TYR A 559 13.89 7.47 21.65
C TYR A 559 14.17 7.68 23.14
N LYS A 560 14.47 8.90 23.57
CA LYS A 560 14.58 9.27 24.97
C LYS A 560 13.27 9.03 25.72
N SER A 561 12.15 9.48 25.14
CA SER A 561 10.82 9.24 25.71
C SER A 561 10.54 7.73 25.84
N LEU A 562 10.96 6.92 24.87
CA LEU A 562 10.85 5.47 24.90
C LEU A 562 11.68 4.86 26.04
N LEU A 563 12.95 5.29 26.22
CA LEU A 563 13.83 4.77 27.26
C LEU A 563 13.31 5.11 28.67
N VAL A 564 12.86 6.34 28.87
CA VAL A 564 12.27 6.78 30.15
C VAL A 564 11.01 5.98 30.48
N LEU A 565 10.16 5.69 29.48
CA LEU A 565 8.98 4.84 29.65
C LEU A 565 9.35 3.41 30.04
N ASP A 566 10.29 2.79 29.37
CA ASP A 566 10.67 1.39 29.63
C ASP A 566 11.19 1.19 31.06
N ASP A 567 11.89 2.18 31.59
CA ASP A 567 12.43 2.14 32.95
C ASP A 567 11.39 2.50 34.03
N SER A 568 10.50 3.48 33.77
CA SER A 568 9.42 3.83 34.69
C SER A 568 8.47 2.68 34.98
N GLN A 569 8.23 1.78 33.99
CA GLN A 569 7.46 0.55 34.18
C GLN A 569 8.17 -0.42 35.13
N ARG A 570 9.50 -0.57 35.01
CA ARG A 570 10.29 -1.49 35.82
C ARG A 570 10.40 -1.02 37.27
N MET A 571 10.43 0.28 37.46
CA MET A 571 10.56 0.89 38.80
C MET A 571 9.21 1.19 39.48
N GLY A 572 8.05 0.95 38.81
CA GLY A 572 6.72 1.26 39.35
C GLY A 572 6.46 2.76 39.54
N LEU A 573 7.16 3.60 38.75
CA LEU A 573 7.04 5.05 38.81
C LEU A 573 5.76 5.55 38.14
N ASP A 574 5.06 6.48 38.79
CA ASP A 574 3.79 7.04 38.31
C ASP A 574 3.97 7.81 36.98
N ARG A 575 3.02 7.66 36.04
CA ARG A 575 2.98 8.38 34.74
C ARG A 575 3.13 9.91 34.88
N LYS A 576 2.81 10.50 36.04
CA LYS A 576 2.95 11.93 36.31
C LYS A 576 4.40 12.43 36.37
N LEU A 577 5.37 11.53 36.59
CA LEU A 577 6.79 11.86 36.59
C LEU A 577 7.38 12.00 35.17
N LEU A 578 6.64 11.66 34.15
CA LEU A 578 7.02 11.79 32.72
C LEU A 578 7.00 13.26 32.23
N ASN A 579 6.55 14.23 33.03
CA ASN A 579 6.65 15.66 32.74
C ASN A 579 8.06 16.23 33.01
N PHE A 580 9.07 15.39 32.94
CA PHE A 580 10.45 15.83 33.00
C PHE A 580 10.78 16.71 31.78
N ASN A 581 11.20 17.95 32.02
CA ASN A 581 11.75 18.84 31.01
C ASN A 581 13.18 18.39 30.68
N PRO A 582 13.45 17.87 29.47
CA PRO A 582 14.56 16.96 29.29
C PRO A 582 15.84 17.57 28.73
N ALA A 583 15.96 18.90 28.67
CA ALA A 583 16.89 19.46 27.70
C ALA A 583 18.39 19.33 28.05
N THR A 584 18.83 19.31 29.32
CA THR A 584 20.28 19.38 29.61
C THR A 584 20.77 18.59 30.80
N GLU A 585 19.89 18.28 31.75
CA GLU A 585 20.31 17.65 33.03
C GLU A 585 20.22 16.12 33.02
N PHE A 586 19.59 15.53 32.00
CA PHE A 586 19.35 14.07 31.95
C PHE A 586 20.64 13.27 31.77
N ILE A 587 21.55 13.74 30.90
CA ILE A 587 22.74 12.99 30.47
C ILE A 587 23.71 12.77 31.65
N ASP A 588 23.83 13.72 32.53
CA ASP A 588 24.77 13.69 33.68
C ASP A 588 24.11 13.19 35.00
N SER A 589 22.83 12.81 34.91
CA SER A 589 22.13 12.30 36.10
C SER A 589 22.50 10.83 36.35
N PRO A 590 22.62 10.41 37.63
CA PRO A 590 22.79 8.99 37.96
C PRO A 590 21.65 8.10 37.42
N VAL A 591 20.47 8.68 37.21
CA VAL A 591 19.30 8.00 36.64
C VAL A 591 19.51 7.62 35.19
N ALA A 592 20.17 8.47 34.38
CA ALA A 592 20.43 8.17 32.99
C ALA A 592 21.33 6.93 32.81
N SER A 593 22.39 6.80 33.61
CA SER A 593 23.27 5.63 33.57
C SER A 593 22.51 4.34 33.88
N ILE A 594 21.66 4.37 34.93
CA ILE A 594 20.81 3.23 35.30
C ILE A 594 19.83 2.86 34.17
N ILE A 595 19.20 3.87 33.54
CA ILE A 595 18.29 3.66 32.41
C ILE A 595 19.02 3.02 31.23
N PHE A 596 20.21 3.52 30.89
CA PHE A 596 20.98 2.99 29.76
C PHE A 596 21.50 1.57 30.02
N GLU A 597 21.96 1.29 31.23
CA GLU A 597 22.39 -0.04 31.64
C GLU A 597 21.28 -1.09 31.60
N ASN A 598 20.04 -0.69 31.92
CA ASN A 598 18.89 -1.59 31.97
C ASN A 598 18.08 -1.65 30.67
N SER A 599 18.32 -0.75 29.71
CA SER A 599 17.55 -0.67 28.47
C SER A 599 17.79 -1.84 27.50
N LYS A 600 16.80 -2.10 26.63
CA LYS A 600 16.97 -3.05 25.52
C LYS A 600 18.05 -2.55 24.55
N GLU A 601 18.99 -3.43 24.19
CA GLU A 601 20.10 -3.13 23.29
C GLU A 601 19.64 -2.46 21.98
N SER A 602 18.54 -2.94 21.39
CA SER A 602 18.00 -2.40 20.14
C SER A 602 17.53 -0.94 20.25
N VAL A 603 16.97 -0.56 21.39
CA VAL A 603 16.48 0.81 21.63
C VAL A 603 17.66 1.74 21.90
N LEU A 604 18.59 1.31 22.81
CA LEU A 604 19.79 2.07 23.12
C LEU A 604 20.66 2.32 21.89
N LYS A 605 20.79 1.30 21.03
CA LYS A 605 21.47 1.42 19.72
C LYS A 605 20.83 2.50 18.84
N SER A 606 19.50 2.52 18.72
CA SER A 606 18.80 3.50 17.89
C SER A 606 18.96 4.92 18.44
N TYR A 607 18.92 5.07 19.76
CA TYR A 607 19.16 6.33 20.46
C TYR A 607 20.60 6.82 20.27
N ALA A 608 21.59 5.94 20.47
CA ALA A 608 23.01 6.24 20.26
C ALA A 608 23.31 6.70 18.82
N LEU A 609 22.70 6.03 17.84
CA LEU A 609 22.85 6.41 16.44
C LEU A 609 22.20 7.76 16.12
N ALA A 610 21.04 8.03 16.70
CA ALA A 610 20.39 9.33 16.57
C ALA A 610 21.25 10.44 17.18
N ALA A 611 21.81 10.22 18.39
CA ALA A 611 22.72 11.15 19.06
C ALA A 611 23.99 11.42 18.23
N LEU A 612 24.61 10.37 17.68
CA LEU A 612 25.79 10.52 16.82
C LEU A 612 25.47 11.34 15.55
N ARG A 613 24.32 11.09 14.93
CA ARG A 613 23.89 11.79 13.72
C ARG A 613 23.43 13.25 14.01
N SER A 614 22.92 13.53 15.19
CA SER A 614 22.57 14.90 15.62
C SER A 614 23.78 15.76 16.01
N GLY A 615 24.96 15.15 16.16
CA GLY A 615 26.18 15.81 16.65
C GLY A 615 26.30 15.85 18.17
N ASP A 616 25.38 15.23 18.93
CA ASP A 616 25.51 15.04 20.38
C ASP A 616 26.47 13.88 20.67
N ASN A 617 27.76 14.17 20.42
CA ASN A 617 28.84 13.19 20.57
C ASN A 617 29.03 12.75 22.05
N SER A 618 28.72 13.62 23.01
CA SER A 618 28.83 13.28 24.43
C SER A 618 27.83 12.20 24.83
N LEU A 619 26.57 12.36 24.40
CA LEU A 619 25.54 11.35 24.59
C LEU A 619 25.86 10.05 23.84
N ALA A 620 26.30 10.17 22.59
CA ALA A 620 26.66 9.01 21.76
C ALA A 620 27.80 8.20 22.40
N THR A 621 28.83 8.87 22.93
CA THR A 621 29.97 8.22 23.63
C THR A 621 29.48 7.39 24.82
N LYS A 622 28.64 7.94 25.70
CA LYS A 622 28.11 7.22 26.86
C LYS A 622 27.27 6.00 26.44
N CYS A 623 26.38 6.17 25.45
CA CYS A 623 25.54 5.09 24.97
C CYS A 623 26.35 3.95 24.28
N TYR A 624 27.32 4.29 23.42
CA TYR A 624 28.15 3.28 22.74
C TYR A 624 29.16 2.64 23.69
N GLN A 625 29.63 3.32 24.73
CA GLN A 625 30.42 2.70 25.79
C GLN A 625 29.65 1.56 26.43
N ILE A 626 28.42 1.83 26.91
CA ILE A 626 27.57 0.82 27.55
C ILE A 626 27.21 -0.32 26.58
N LEU A 627 26.92 0.02 25.32
CA LEU A 627 26.66 -1.00 24.28
C LEU A 627 27.87 -1.91 24.05
N SER A 628 29.09 -1.36 24.01
CA SER A 628 30.32 -2.13 23.81
C SER A 628 30.68 -2.97 25.03
N GLU A 629 30.33 -2.55 26.25
CA GLU A 629 30.49 -3.33 27.47
C GLU A 629 29.48 -4.49 27.56
N LYS A 630 28.23 -4.29 27.08
CA LYS A 630 27.20 -5.33 27.04
C LYS A 630 27.43 -6.37 25.95
N ASN A 631 27.93 -5.93 24.82
CA ASN A 631 28.12 -6.77 23.65
C ASN A 631 29.37 -6.32 22.90
N ASP A 632 30.37 -7.20 22.89
CA ASP A 632 31.68 -6.97 22.26
C ASP A 632 31.60 -6.88 20.72
N ALA A 633 30.48 -6.39 20.18
CA ALA A 633 30.26 -6.29 18.75
C ALA A 633 31.17 -5.22 18.12
N PHE A 634 31.85 -5.59 17.07
CA PHE A 634 32.73 -4.74 16.26
C PHE A 634 32.13 -3.36 15.95
N LYS A 635 30.85 -3.32 15.53
CA LYS A 635 30.15 -2.07 15.18
C LYS A 635 30.02 -1.10 16.35
N TYR A 636 29.81 -1.59 17.57
CA TYR A 636 29.65 -0.71 18.73
C TYR A 636 30.97 -0.06 19.12
N LYS A 637 32.06 -0.80 19.06
CA LYS A 637 33.40 -0.24 19.29
C LYS A 637 33.78 0.80 18.23
N LEU A 638 33.46 0.55 16.97
CA LEU A 638 33.72 1.50 15.88
C LEU A 638 32.94 2.81 16.07
N TYR A 639 31.63 2.71 16.37
CA TYR A 639 30.81 3.91 16.61
C TYR A 639 31.18 4.61 17.92
N HIS A 640 31.64 3.88 18.95
CA HIS A 640 32.20 4.48 20.16
C HIS A 640 33.43 5.32 19.83
N ALA A 641 34.37 4.78 19.06
CA ALA A 641 35.55 5.53 18.61
C ALA A 641 35.18 6.78 17.79
N LEU A 642 34.19 6.68 16.87
CA LEU A 642 33.69 7.84 16.12
C LEU A 642 33.11 8.92 17.05
N ALA A 643 32.34 8.55 18.07
CA ALA A 643 31.80 9.48 19.04
C ALA A 643 32.90 10.14 19.88
N LEU A 644 33.93 9.38 20.30
CA LEU A 644 35.11 9.89 21.03
C LEU A 644 35.88 10.93 20.20
N ILE A 645 36.07 10.69 18.89
CA ILE A 645 36.70 11.68 17.99
C ILE A 645 35.87 12.96 18.01
N GLY A 646 34.55 12.85 17.95
CA GLY A 646 33.61 13.99 17.96
C GLY A 646 33.62 14.78 19.28
N VAL A 647 33.95 14.16 20.39
CA VAL A 647 34.14 14.85 21.71
C VAL A 647 35.56 15.43 21.85
N GLY A 648 36.48 15.03 20.98
CA GLY A 648 37.89 15.45 21.03
C GLY A 648 38.84 14.50 21.77
N ASP A 649 38.35 13.37 22.29
CA ASP A 649 39.20 12.33 22.92
C ASP A 649 39.74 11.37 21.85
N VAL A 650 40.64 11.90 21.03
CA VAL A 650 41.20 11.19 19.89
C VAL A 650 42.15 10.07 20.33
N ASP A 651 42.80 10.19 21.47
CA ASP A 651 43.73 9.19 21.96
C ASP A 651 43.02 7.90 22.39
N SER A 652 41.93 8.01 23.13
CA SER A 652 41.08 6.87 23.48
C SER A 652 40.46 6.23 22.24
N ALA A 653 40.01 7.03 21.27
CA ALA A 653 39.49 6.55 19.99
C ALA A 653 40.51 5.73 19.21
N LEU A 654 41.77 6.22 19.07
CA LEU A 654 42.83 5.53 18.38
C LEU A 654 43.23 4.21 19.08
N SER A 655 43.18 4.15 20.41
CA SER A 655 43.41 2.93 21.17
C SER A 655 42.41 1.84 20.79
N ILE A 656 41.11 2.19 20.74
CA ILE A 656 40.04 1.27 20.32
C ILE A 656 40.24 0.85 18.86
N LEU A 657 40.46 1.81 17.97
CA LEU A 657 40.57 1.58 16.53
C LEU A 657 41.79 0.68 16.17
N PHE A 658 42.92 0.91 16.79
CA PHE A 658 44.11 0.03 16.54
C PHE A 658 43.86 -1.40 17.03
N SER A 659 43.13 -1.56 18.13
CA SER A 659 42.72 -2.89 18.57
C SER A 659 41.81 -3.60 17.58
N LEU A 660 40.90 -2.85 16.92
CA LEU A 660 40.00 -3.37 15.88
C LEU A 660 40.75 -3.68 14.58
N ASP A 661 41.71 -2.86 14.16
CA ASP A 661 42.51 -3.05 12.94
C ASP A 661 43.37 -4.31 13.02
N ILE A 662 43.88 -4.65 14.21
CA ILE A 662 44.63 -5.89 14.45
C ILE A 662 43.73 -7.13 14.31
N GLN A 663 42.46 -7.02 14.68
CA GLN A 663 41.51 -8.14 14.68
C GLN A 663 40.85 -8.37 13.33
N ASN A 664 40.58 -7.30 12.59
CA ASN A 664 39.83 -7.32 11.34
C ASN A 664 40.43 -6.34 10.34
N ASP A 665 40.73 -6.81 9.14
CA ASP A 665 41.19 -5.98 8.02
C ASP A 665 39.99 -5.24 7.38
N ASP A 666 39.35 -4.29 8.12
CA ASP A 666 38.15 -3.55 7.68
C ASP A 666 38.53 -2.15 7.18
N ALA A 667 38.07 -1.80 5.97
CA ALA A 667 38.34 -0.52 5.36
C ALA A 667 37.74 0.67 6.14
N ASN A 668 36.59 0.49 6.82
CA ASN A 668 35.98 1.56 7.60
C ASN A 668 36.78 1.85 8.88
N VAL A 669 37.39 0.83 9.49
CA VAL A 669 38.31 1.04 10.61
C VAL A 669 39.54 1.83 10.15
N LYS A 670 40.17 1.43 9.05
CA LYS A 670 41.31 2.16 8.48
C LYS A 670 40.99 3.60 8.13
N ARG A 671 39.80 3.82 7.57
CA ARG A 671 39.28 5.16 7.24
C ARG A 671 39.07 6.01 8.49
N THR A 672 38.52 5.40 9.56
CA THR A 672 38.33 6.08 10.84
C THR A 672 39.66 6.36 11.53
N ILE A 673 40.66 5.46 11.47
CA ILE A 673 42.00 5.72 11.93
C ILE A 673 42.63 6.90 11.19
N ALA A 674 42.55 6.90 9.86
CA ALA A 674 43.08 7.96 9.03
C ALA A 674 42.47 9.32 9.39
N TRP A 675 41.16 9.37 9.58
CA TRP A 675 40.45 10.57 10.05
C TRP A 675 40.88 11.01 11.44
N ALA A 676 40.94 10.08 12.40
CA ALA A 676 41.41 10.37 13.75
C ALA A 676 42.83 10.94 13.78
N LEU A 677 43.74 10.41 12.98
CA LEU A 677 45.12 10.91 12.83
C LEU A 677 45.14 12.31 12.21
N LEU A 678 44.27 12.59 11.23
CA LEU A 678 44.12 13.92 10.64
C LEU A 678 43.67 14.93 11.69
N VAL A 679 42.64 14.61 12.46
CA VAL A 679 42.14 15.46 13.58
C VAL A 679 43.19 15.66 14.66
N LYS A 680 44.04 14.62 14.91
CA LYS A 680 45.15 14.69 15.87
C LYS A 680 46.37 15.48 15.34
N ALA A 681 46.34 15.97 14.12
CA ALA A 681 47.44 16.63 13.41
C ALA A 681 48.64 15.73 13.10
N ASP A 682 48.47 14.38 13.07
CA ASP A 682 49.49 13.45 12.58
C ASP A 682 49.33 13.18 11.06
N TYR A 683 49.52 14.24 10.28
CA TYR A 683 49.17 14.29 8.84
C TYR A 683 49.95 13.25 8.00
N GLU A 684 51.21 12.95 8.34
CA GLU A 684 52.01 11.98 7.62
C GLU A 684 51.45 10.57 7.75
N LYS A 685 51.03 10.18 8.97
CA LYS A 685 50.44 8.84 9.16
C LYS A 685 49.06 8.77 8.58
N SER A 686 48.27 9.84 8.69
CA SER A 686 46.94 9.96 8.06
C SER A 686 47.03 9.75 6.54
N GLU A 687 47.96 10.47 5.87
CA GLU A 687 48.22 10.31 4.44
C GLU A 687 48.49 8.86 4.05
N ARG A 688 49.37 8.14 4.80
CA ARG A 688 49.69 6.76 4.51
C ARG A 688 48.50 5.81 4.60
N TYR A 689 47.56 6.06 5.51
CA TYR A 689 46.35 5.28 5.61
C TYR A 689 45.39 5.59 4.43
N TYR A 690 45.22 6.86 4.04
CA TYR A 690 44.39 7.21 2.89
C TYR A 690 45.01 6.71 1.57
N ASP A 691 46.32 6.76 1.39
CA ASP A 691 46.98 6.23 0.20
C ASP A 691 46.76 4.71 0.04
N LYS A 692 46.72 3.97 1.15
CA LYS A 692 46.39 2.53 1.12
C LYS A 692 44.92 2.30 0.75
N LEU A 693 43.99 3.15 1.25
CA LEU A 693 42.57 3.07 0.94
C LEU A 693 42.29 3.41 -0.54
N ILE A 694 43.00 4.39 -1.09
CA ILE A 694 42.88 4.78 -2.50
C ILE A 694 43.33 3.65 -3.45
N LEU A 695 44.22 2.78 -3.01
CA LEU A 695 44.70 1.62 -3.79
C LEU A 695 43.83 0.37 -3.60
N SER A 696 42.79 0.41 -2.74
CA SER A 696 41.92 -0.72 -2.45
C SER A 696 40.65 -0.70 -3.29
N ASP A 697 40.02 -1.86 -3.49
CA ASP A 697 38.71 -1.99 -4.18
C ASP A 697 37.54 -1.38 -3.36
N THR A 698 37.78 -0.99 -2.12
CA THR A 698 36.78 -0.46 -1.18
C THR A 698 36.83 1.09 -1.06
N ILE A 699 37.44 1.76 -2.01
CA ILE A 699 37.59 3.21 -2.06
C ILE A 699 36.23 3.92 -2.10
N VAL A 700 36.09 5.01 -1.34
CA VAL A 700 34.97 5.95 -1.42
C VAL A 700 35.43 7.37 -1.77
N ALA A 701 34.52 8.19 -2.29
CA ALA A 701 34.89 9.56 -2.71
C ALA A 701 35.59 10.35 -1.62
N ASP A 702 35.13 10.27 -0.38
CA ASP A 702 35.66 11.08 0.74
C ASP A 702 37.10 10.65 1.15
N ASP A 703 37.58 9.46 0.72
CA ASP A 703 38.98 9.06 0.90
C ASP A 703 39.92 9.98 0.08
N TYR A 704 39.51 10.37 -1.13
CA TYR A 704 40.25 11.35 -1.94
C TYR A 704 40.23 12.76 -1.34
N LEU A 705 39.07 13.21 -0.78
CA LEU A 705 38.95 14.51 -0.15
C LEU A 705 39.93 14.63 1.03
N ASN A 706 39.89 13.64 1.93
CA ASN A 706 40.71 13.65 3.13
C ASN A 706 42.20 13.42 2.84
N ALA A 707 42.52 12.60 1.85
CA ALA A 707 43.91 12.50 1.33
C ALA A 707 44.39 13.85 0.75
N GLY A 708 43.49 14.55 0.05
CA GLY A 708 43.74 15.88 -0.44
C GLY A 708 44.07 16.87 0.68
N TYR A 709 43.31 16.82 1.81
CA TYR A 709 43.62 17.65 2.98
C TYR A 709 45.00 17.33 3.56
N CYS A 710 45.34 16.07 3.75
CA CYS A 710 46.64 15.65 4.27
C CYS A 710 47.78 16.18 3.36
N LYS A 711 47.67 15.96 2.06
CA LYS A 711 48.67 16.38 1.07
C LYS A 711 48.81 17.90 1.00
N TRP A 712 47.70 18.63 1.06
CA TRP A 712 47.70 20.09 1.09
C TRP A 712 48.40 20.63 2.33
N ILE A 713 48.07 20.12 3.52
CA ILE A 713 48.69 20.53 4.78
C ILE A 713 50.21 20.24 4.77
N LEU A 714 50.63 19.12 4.15
CA LEU A 714 52.00 18.73 3.98
C LEU A 714 52.74 19.45 2.83
N ASN A 715 52.14 20.53 2.25
CA ASN A 715 52.62 21.33 1.14
C ASN A 715 52.84 20.53 -0.18
N LYS A 716 52.18 19.38 -0.35
CA LYS A 716 52.17 18.60 -1.60
C LYS A 716 51.02 19.06 -2.51
N ASN A 717 50.98 20.34 -2.86
CA ASN A 717 49.84 21.00 -3.47
C ASN A 717 49.42 20.38 -4.82
N SER A 718 50.34 19.92 -5.65
CA SER A 718 50.03 19.29 -6.94
C SER A 718 49.28 17.96 -6.74
N GLU A 719 49.67 17.18 -5.73
CA GLU A 719 49.00 15.89 -5.41
C GLU A 719 47.65 16.12 -4.74
N ALA A 720 47.53 17.19 -3.94
CA ALA A 720 46.26 17.62 -3.36
C ALA A 720 45.22 17.97 -4.42
N VAL A 721 45.62 18.75 -5.44
CA VAL A 721 44.77 19.10 -6.58
C VAL A 721 44.26 17.85 -7.31
N ILE A 722 45.15 16.86 -7.56
CA ILE A 722 44.77 15.60 -8.20
C ILE A 722 43.71 14.85 -7.32
N SER A 723 43.90 14.81 -6.01
CA SER A 723 43.00 14.18 -5.08
C SER A 723 41.63 14.86 -5.09
N PHE A 724 41.58 16.18 -5.06
CA PHE A 724 40.31 16.93 -5.12
C PHE A 724 39.61 16.81 -6.49
N LYS A 725 40.33 16.76 -7.61
CA LYS A 725 39.78 16.47 -8.94
C LYS A 725 39.17 15.10 -9.01
N ASN A 726 39.81 14.07 -8.44
CA ASN A 726 39.28 12.71 -8.35
C ASN A 726 38.00 12.66 -7.49
N TRP A 727 37.98 13.36 -6.35
CA TRP A 727 36.79 13.47 -5.51
C TRP A 727 35.61 14.11 -6.27
N MET A 728 35.83 15.23 -6.96
CA MET A 728 34.82 15.92 -7.75
C MET A 728 34.30 15.05 -8.90
N SER A 729 35.17 14.27 -9.56
CA SER A 729 34.75 13.35 -10.64
C SER A 729 33.76 12.29 -10.20
N ILE A 730 33.87 11.84 -8.96
CA ILE A 730 32.97 10.84 -8.36
C ILE A 730 31.66 11.48 -7.89
N LYS A 731 31.72 12.64 -7.28
CA LYS A 731 30.54 13.39 -6.74
C LYS A 731 29.70 14.09 -7.82
N LYS A 732 30.25 14.37 -8.99
CA LYS A 732 29.57 14.96 -10.17
C LYS A 732 28.92 16.34 -9.96
N THR A 733 29.41 17.17 -9.02
CA THR A 733 28.87 18.53 -8.74
C THR A 733 29.98 19.53 -8.48
N ASP A 734 29.96 20.68 -9.18
CA ASP A 734 31.02 21.72 -9.12
C ASP A 734 31.05 22.51 -7.79
N ASP A 735 29.92 22.71 -7.14
CA ASP A 735 29.80 23.46 -5.87
C ASP A 735 30.19 22.66 -4.62
N SER A 736 30.37 21.36 -4.74
CA SER A 736 30.58 20.47 -3.60
C SER A 736 31.91 20.67 -2.86
N LEU A 737 32.98 21.09 -3.54
CA LEU A 737 34.28 21.33 -2.91
C LEU A 737 34.26 22.51 -1.95
N ARG A 738 33.52 23.58 -2.29
CA ARG A 738 33.31 24.74 -1.41
C ARG A 738 32.54 24.36 -0.16
N GLU A 739 31.51 23.55 -0.32
CA GLU A 739 30.70 23.03 0.82
C GLU A 739 31.54 22.13 1.72
N ALA A 740 32.37 21.25 1.15
CA ALA A 740 33.29 20.39 1.91
C ALA A 740 34.29 21.20 2.72
N PHE A 741 34.96 22.20 2.11
CA PHE A 741 35.91 23.07 2.81
C PHE A 741 35.22 23.89 3.91
N ASN A 742 33.98 24.35 3.70
CA ASN A 742 33.22 25.05 4.71
C ASN A 742 32.82 24.12 5.88
N SER A 743 32.45 22.87 5.60
CA SER A 743 32.14 21.87 6.63
C SER A 743 33.35 21.55 7.50
N ASP A 744 34.52 21.39 6.88
CA ASP A 744 35.77 21.01 7.55
C ASP A 744 36.65 22.21 7.91
N HIS A 745 36.10 23.43 7.84
CA HIS A 745 36.79 24.70 8.07
C HIS A 745 37.62 24.74 9.35
N ASN A 746 37.08 24.18 10.45
CA ASN A 746 37.78 24.18 11.74
C ASN A 746 39.07 23.34 11.70
N ILE A 747 39.08 22.23 10.98
CA ILE A 747 40.24 21.35 10.84
C ILE A 747 41.28 21.99 9.97
N LEU A 748 40.87 22.59 8.84
CA LEU A 748 41.74 23.27 7.91
C LEU A 748 42.42 24.53 8.53
N ASN A 749 41.64 25.32 9.26
CA ASN A 749 42.18 26.48 10.00
C ASN A 749 43.14 26.07 11.12
N ALA A 750 42.86 25.03 11.85
CA ALA A 750 43.76 24.50 12.89
C ALA A 750 45.08 24.05 12.31
N ALA A 751 45.10 23.61 11.03
CA ALA A 751 46.29 23.27 10.25
C ALA A 751 46.99 24.48 9.58
N GLY A 752 46.49 25.69 9.77
CA GLY A 752 47.07 26.91 9.23
C GLY A 752 46.59 27.31 7.84
N ILE A 753 45.58 26.65 7.27
CA ILE A 753 44.99 26.97 5.97
C ILE A 753 43.95 28.07 6.16
N SER A 754 44.18 29.25 5.54
CA SER A 754 43.27 30.39 5.64
C SER A 754 42.08 30.29 4.67
N ASN A 755 41.04 31.10 4.93
CA ASN A 755 39.90 31.21 3.98
C ASN A 755 40.30 31.65 2.59
N ILE A 756 41.44 32.36 2.47
CA ILE A 756 41.96 32.80 1.16
C ILE A 756 42.59 31.60 0.46
N ASP A 757 43.36 30.80 1.18
CA ASP A 757 43.95 29.56 0.64
C ASP A 757 42.90 28.57 0.15
N MET A 758 41.77 28.45 0.88
CA MET A 758 40.63 27.60 0.46
C MET A 758 40.04 28.10 -0.87
N LYS A 759 39.85 29.39 -1.04
CA LYS A 759 39.33 29.97 -2.29
C LYS A 759 40.32 29.76 -3.45
N LEU A 760 41.62 30.02 -3.23
CA LEU A 760 42.66 29.81 -4.24
C LEU A 760 42.76 28.33 -4.63
N MET A 761 42.64 27.38 -3.66
CA MET A 761 42.66 25.96 -3.97
C MET A 761 41.46 25.56 -4.83
N ILE A 762 40.24 26.06 -4.53
CA ILE A 762 39.05 25.83 -5.34
C ILE A 762 39.27 26.31 -6.78
N ASP A 763 39.81 27.51 -6.96
CA ASP A 763 40.09 28.06 -8.29
C ASP A 763 41.11 27.21 -9.05
N ILE A 764 42.20 26.76 -8.40
CA ILE A 764 43.23 25.89 -8.99
C ILE A 764 42.65 24.51 -9.39
N VAL A 765 41.73 23.95 -8.58
CA VAL A 765 41.15 22.66 -8.87
C VAL A 765 40.17 22.76 -10.05
N ASN A 766 39.49 23.91 -10.22
CA ASN A 766 38.55 24.15 -11.32
C ASN A 766 39.27 24.54 -12.66
N GLU A 767 40.51 24.95 -12.61
CA GLU A 767 41.37 25.10 -13.80
C GLU A 767 41.86 23.72 -14.31
#